data_34dde6df547a8f1d69954f1b3fad3b78
#
_entry.id   34dde6df547a8f1d69954f1b3fad3b78
#
_cell.length_a   1.000
_cell.length_b   1.000
_cell.length_c   1.000
_cell.angle_alpha   90.00
_cell.angle_beta   90.00
_cell.angle_gamma   90.00
#
_symmetry.space_group_name_H-M   'P 1'
#
loop_
_entity.id
_entity.type
_entity.pdbx_description
1 polymer ?
#
loop_
_entity_poly.entity_id
_entity_poly.type
_entity_poly.pdbx_seq_one_letter_code
_entity_poly.pdbx_strand_id
1 'polypeptide(L)'
;MITRTIHTAFTLVLAFVLTASCLAASKPLIEQERILAGSPADSMEVHYLMLKGTNEAIGQRLAEIGRDRYQAKPERSPDPARTRAQRLYIEKNYPILYERMRGVAASFGQQVDDDGWDHAGINFTELHAACSIVQIPSALTSTGTSVVSRDYDYSTGNLTFGFLQPGMLHPTARPYLIELHPDHGYASLSMVAYDLLSGVLDGMNSEGLTVTMALDDELFTKHPIEPTRTPAVGLGELQTLRLLLDTCATVEEAKQVLLQTKQYYQFVPLHYLIADRFGKSFVWEYSYAHNKEYIIENPGQPLVMTNFSLNQHLHDNKPPSADEARSTCRRYALLSETLTHGSGLISEDLLEQTHKRVDAVLPATADQSRPPVRTFWHALYYPEERRVKFSYYLRDEAIAGEPQKIRIVRSPYLEFRLDATENGKPSSPAVPAKVTAAAAQAPIPESKPTIDSPIVARLKSGGATVRMEHDQVVNVGLDKAEDPIALLPLLRQLPQLQELIIQTPKMNDAGMAQLEGLSKLTRLSLYGSGITDDGMKALKTLTGLHVLQIGTTAITDAGLANISGLTQLEQLGLRGTKISDAGLAHIGNLTNLTSLNVAETHVTDAGIAHLAKLTKLEVLSLSGDAITDAGLAEIGNLTSIAGLTLSGTAVTDAGLANLKPLARLTKLNVTRTQVTEAGVAAAKKFLPFWATIQR
;
A
#
# COMPACT_ATOMS: atom_id res chain seq x y z
N MET A 1 66.23 -14.75 24.78
CA MET A 1 65.70 -15.68 23.77
C MET A 1 64.25 -16.14 24.11
N ILE A 2 63.73 -15.96 25.32
CA ILE A 2 62.40 -16.42 25.76
C ILE A 2 61.30 -15.41 25.47
N THR A 3 61.62 -14.12 25.28
CA THR A 3 60.64 -13.07 25.06
C THR A 3 60.13 -12.93 23.61
N ARG A 4 60.82 -13.51 22.64
CA ARG A 4 60.41 -13.49 21.22
C ARG A 4 59.44 -14.63 20.82
N THR A 5 59.42 -15.72 21.58
CA THR A 5 58.59 -16.88 21.29
C THR A 5 57.12 -16.74 21.79
N ILE A 6 56.92 -15.88 22.79
CA ILE A 6 55.57 -15.64 23.35
C ILE A 6 54.73 -14.67 22.46
N HIS A 7 55.42 -13.71 21.78
CA HIS A 7 54.72 -12.77 20.89
C HIS A 7 54.22 -13.44 19.59
N THR A 8 54.98 -14.45 19.06
CA THR A 8 54.60 -15.15 17.85
C THR A 8 53.46 -16.16 18.08
N ALA A 9 53.37 -16.74 19.29
CA ALA A 9 52.28 -17.63 19.66
C ALA A 9 50.97 -16.86 19.90
N PHE A 10 51.04 -15.65 20.47
CA PHE A 10 49.84 -14.82 20.71
C PHE A 10 49.28 -14.24 19.41
N THR A 11 50.11 -13.87 18.45
CA THR A 11 49.69 -13.37 17.14
C THR A 11 49.06 -14.45 16.27
N LEU A 12 49.53 -15.69 16.34
CA LEU A 12 48.95 -16.84 15.64
C LEU A 12 47.64 -17.31 16.26
N VAL A 13 47.49 -17.26 17.57
CA VAL A 13 46.22 -17.62 18.25
C VAL A 13 45.16 -16.51 18.02
N LEU A 14 45.57 -15.23 18.00
CA LEU A 14 44.63 -14.12 17.68
C LEU A 14 44.22 -14.12 16.20
N ALA A 15 45.10 -14.49 15.28
CA ALA A 15 44.78 -14.68 13.87
C ALA A 15 43.86 -15.90 13.64
N PHE A 16 44.01 -16.98 14.41
CA PHE A 16 43.12 -18.15 14.31
C PHE A 16 41.76 -17.92 14.98
N VAL A 17 41.68 -17.09 16.02
CA VAL A 17 40.39 -16.72 16.66
C VAL A 17 39.64 -15.68 15.80
N LEU A 18 40.36 -14.79 15.09
CA LEU A 18 39.71 -13.80 14.18
C LEU A 18 39.30 -14.43 12.83
N THR A 19 39.94 -15.55 12.38
CA THR A 19 39.51 -16.27 11.19
C THR A 19 38.44 -17.34 11.52
N ALA A 20 38.36 -17.82 12.75
CA ALA A 20 37.28 -18.72 13.17
C ALA A 20 35.98 -18.03 13.48
N SER A 21 35.96 -16.70 13.66
CA SER A 21 34.72 -15.91 13.89
C SER A 21 34.04 -15.46 12.59
N CYS A 22 34.60 -15.73 11.41
CA CYS A 22 34.03 -15.39 10.10
C CYS A 22 33.53 -16.59 9.28
N LEU A 23 33.56 -17.80 9.83
CA LEU A 23 32.96 -18.97 9.22
C LEU A 23 31.85 -19.52 10.13
N ALA A 24 30.84 -18.72 10.41
CA ALA A 24 29.51 -19.27 10.63
C ALA A 24 29.13 -19.94 9.30
N ALA A 25 29.23 -21.26 9.25
CA ALA A 25 28.84 -22.05 8.09
C ALA A 25 27.42 -21.61 7.73
N SER A 26 27.24 -20.95 6.59
CA SER A 26 25.93 -20.60 6.07
C SER A 26 25.11 -21.87 6.03
N LYS A 27 23.93 -21.87 6.64
CA LYS A 27 23.03 -23.02 6.57
C LYS A 27 22.87 -23.38 5.10
N PRO A 28 23.05 -24.66 4.72
CA PRO A 28 22.94 -25.03 3.31
C PRO A 28 21.53 -24.68 2.80
N LEU A 29 21.46 -24.19 1.56
CA LEU A 29 20.19 -23.96 0.89
C LEU A 29 19.48 -25.32 0.74
N ILE A 30 18.22 -25.39 1.19
CA ILE A 30 17.32 -26.52 0.95
C ILE A 30 16.50 -26.17 -0.29
N GLU A 31 16.50 -27.06 -1.27
CA GLU A 31 15.79 -26.88 -2.52
C GLU A 31 14.91 -28.09 -2.82
N GLN A 32 13.69 -27.84 -3.30
CA GLN A 32 12.84 -28.86 -3.91
C GLN A 32 12.23 -28.29 -5.19
N GLU A 33 12.37 -29.01 -6.28
CA GLU A 33 11.80 -28.64 -7.57
C GLU A 33 11.06 -29.81 -8.19
N ARG A 34 9.88 -29.53 -8.79
CA ARG A 34 9.06 -30.50 -9.52
C ARG A 34 8.12 -29.80 -10.49
N ILE A 35 7.69 -30.55 -11.53
CA ILE A 35 6.57 -30.13 -12.39
C ILE A 35 5.28 -30.32 -11.60
N LEU A 36 4.45 -29.28 -11.51
CA LEU A 36 3.13 -29.30 -10.88
C LEU A 36 2.02 -29.71 -11.82
N ALA A 37 2.04 -29.14 -13.02
CA ALA A 37 0.98 -29.33 -14.00
C ALA A 37 1.54 -29.21 -15.42
N GLY A 38 0.92 -29.91 -16.36
CA GLY A 38 1.37 -29.92 -17.75
C GLY A 38 2.55 -30.84 -18.01
N SER A 39 3.03 -30.78 -19.25
CA SER A 39 4.16 -31.54 -19.77
C SER A 39 4.81 -30.73 -20.89
N PRO A 40 5.97 -31.11 -21.40
CA PRO A 40 6.58 -30.46 -22.55
C PRO A 40 5.71 -30.47 -23.83
N ALA A 41 4.72 -31.38 -23.91
CA ALA A 41 3.76 -31.45 -25.01
C ALA A 41 2.55 -30.50 -24.84
N ASP A 42 2.37 -29.94 -23.66
CA ASP A 42 1.29 -28.99 -23.38
C ASP A 42 1.71 -27.56 -23.72
N SER A 43 0.73 -26.69 -23.96
CA SER A 43 0.97 -25.25 -24.17
C SER A 43 1.56 -24.59 -22.91
N MET A 44 1.30 -25.18 -21.74
CA MET A 44 1.80 -24.67 -20.46
C MET A 44 2.33 -25.80 -19.59
N GLU A 45 3.48 -25.57 -18.96
CA GLU A 45 4.08 -26.44 -17.96
C GLU A 45 4.46 -25.63 -16.75
N VAL A 46 3.87 -25.91 -15.60
CA VAL A 46 4.05 -25.16 -14.35
C VAL A 46 5.04 -25.88 -13.44
N HIS A 47 6.03 -25.16 -12.99
CA HIS A 47 7.04 -25.65 -12.06
C HIS A 47 6.75 -25.19 -10.64
N TYR A 48 7.00 -26.05 -9.66
CA TYR A 48 7.08 -25.70 -8.26
C TYR A 48 8.52 -25.67 -7.81
N LEU A 49 8.90 -24.62 -7.12
CA LEU A 49 10.24 -24.44 -6.55
C LEU A 49 10.12 -24.01 -5.08
N MET A 50 10.64 -24.82 -4.16
CA MET A 50 10.76 -24.43 -2.76
C MET A 50 12.23 -24.17 -2.44
N LEU A 51 12.52 -22.99 -1.86
CA LEU A 51 13.84 -22.59 -1.40
C LEU A 51 13.80 -22.20 0.08
N LYS A 52 14.67 -22.82 0.89
CA LYS A 52 14.82 -22.47 2.31
C LYS A 52 16.29 -22.20 2.63
N GLY A 53 16.61 -20.99 3.06
CA GLY A 53 17.98 -20.58 3.36
C GLY A 53 18.12 -19.08 3.57
N THR A 54 19.36 -18.58 3.48
CA THR A 54 19.61 -17.14 3.54
C THR A 54 19.08 -16.45 2.29
N ASN A 55 18.68 -15.18 2.43
CA ASN A 55 18.23 -14.39 1.27
C ASN A 55 19.29 -14.33 0.16
N GLU A 56 20.58 -14.27 0.50
CA GLU A 56 21.66 -14.28 -0.48
C GLU A 56 21.71 -15.61 -1.25
N ALA A 57 21.62 -16.76 -0.56
CA ALA A 57 21.60 -18.07 -1.21
C ALA A 57 20.34 -18.27 -2.08
N ILE A 58 19.18 -17.76 -1.62
CA ILE A 58 17.94 -17.74 -2.40
C ILE A 58 18.14 -16.91 -3.67
N GLY A 59 18.64 -15.68 -3.56
CA GLY A 59 18.91 -14.81 -4.70
C GLY A 59 19.88 -15.42 -5.71
N GLN A 60 20.96 -16.06 -5.23
CA GLN A 60 21.90 -16.77 -6.09
C GLN A 60 21.21 -17.90 -6.87
N ARG A 61 20.40 -18.72 -6.18
CA ARG A 61 19.74 -19.86 -6.84
C ARG A 61 18.70 -19.43 -7.88
N LEU A 62 17.91 -18.41 -7.58
CA LEU A 62 16.94 -17.84 -8.52
C LEU A 62 17.65 -17.30 -9.78
N ALA A 63 18.81 -16.64 -9.61
CA ALA A 63 19.62 -16.16 -10.72
C ALA A 63 20.20 -17.29 -11.58
N GLU A 64 20.66 -18.39 -10.96
CA GLU A 64 21.13 -19.59 -11.67
C GLU A 64 20.02 -20.20 -12.51
N ILE A 65 18.80 -20.37 -11.97
CA ILE A 65 17.66 -20.88 -12.72
C ILE A 65 17.30 -19.93 -13.86
N GLY A 66 17.26 -18.61 -13.60
CA GLY A 66 17.03 -17.59 -14.62
C GLY A 66 18.04 -17.68 -15.78
N ARG A 67 19.33 -17.76 -15.45
CA ARG A 67 20.41 -17.92 -16.42
C ARG A 67 20.31 -19.21 -17.22
N ASP A 68 20.13 -20.34 -16.56
CA ASP A 68 20.26 -21.66 -17.17
C ASP A 68 19.02 -22.03 -18.01
N ARG A 69 17.82 -21.55 -17.62
CA ARG A 69 16.56 -21.88 -18.31
C ARG A 69 16.06 -20.79 -19.25
N TYR A 70 16.27 -19.54 -18.89
CA TYR A 70 15.72 -18.40 -19.64
C TYR A 70 16.80 -17.54 -20.29
N GLN A 71 18.08 -17.88 -20.11
CA GLN A 71 19.23 -17.09 -20.56
C GLN A 71 19.21 -15.66 -20.02
N ALA A 72 18.51 -15.48 -18.88
CA ALA A 72 18.44 -14.20 -18.20
C ALA A 72 19.81 -13.80 -17.66
N LYS A 73 20.08 -12.51 -17.64
CA LYS A 73 21.31 -11.92 -17.13
C LYS A 73 21.03 -10.52 -16.61
N PRO A 74 21.83 -10.02 -15.66
CA PRO A 74 21.75 -8.63 -15.26
C PRO A 74 21.95 -7.71 -16.46
N GLU A 75 21.19 -6.63 -16.51
CA GLU A 75 21.34 -5.64 -17.57
C GLU A 75 22.52 -4.72 -17.30
N ARG A 76 23.24 -4.37 -18.38
CA ARG A 76 24.29 -3.38 -18.29
C ARG A 76 23.66 -2.00 -18.12
N SER A 77 24.05 -1.29 -17.07
CA SER A 77 23.48 0.02 -16.77
C SER A 77 23.92 1.05 -17.81
N PRO A 78 22.98 1.76 -18.46
CA PRO A 78 23.31 2.92 -19.29
C PRO A 78 23.65 4.16 -18.44
N ASP A 79 23.29 4.17 -17.16
CA ASP A 79 23.52 5.26 -16.21
C ASP A 79 24.00 4.70 -14.84
N PRO A 80 25.31 4.52 -14.65
CA PRO A 80 25.87 4.00 -13.40
C PRO A 80 25.52 4.85 -12.16
N ALA A 81 25.38 6.17 -12.32
CA ALA A 81 25.04 7.03 -11.17
C ALA A 81 23.63 6.74 -10.66
N ARG A 82 22.70 6.51 -11.58
CA ARG A 82 21.34 6.10 -11.26
C ARG A 82 21.31 4.70 -10.65
N THR A 83 22.02 3.72 -11.22
CA THR A 83 22.09 2.37 -10.68
C THR A 83 22.63 2.37 -9.25
N ARG A 84 23.65 3.19 -8.98
CA ARG A 84 24.15 3.42 -7.63
C ARG A 84 23.07 3.98 -6.69
N ALA A 85 22.35 4.98 -7.14
CA ALA A 85 21.26 5.58 -6.33
C ALA A 85 20.15 4.55 -6.07
N GLN A 86 19.79 3.73 -7.06
CA GLN A 86 18.82 2.64 -6.94
C GLN A 86 19.29 1.59 -5.94
N ARG A 87 20.52 1.12 -6.05
CA ARG A 87 21.12 0.16 -5.12
C ARG A 87 21.11 0.67 -3.69
N LEU A 88 21.57 1.92 -3.47
CA LEU A 88 21.55 2.54 -2.13
C LEU A 88 20.14 2.73 -1.58
N TYR A 89 19.18 3.02 -2.44
CA TYR A 89 17.77 3.08 -2.05
C TYR A 89 17.26 1.72 -1.59
N ILE A 90 17.53 0.65 -2.34
CA ILE A 90 17.13 -0.73 -2.00
C ILE A 90 17.83 -1.19 -0.71
N GLU A 91 19.15 -0.99 -0.60
CA GLU A 91 19.92 -1.34 0.60
C GLU A 91 19.31 -0.73 1.87
N LYS A 92 18.88 0.53 1.78
CA LYS A 92 18.30 1.26 2.92
C LYS A 92 16.85 0.87 3.21
N ASN A 93 16.01 0.74 2.17
CA ASN A 93 14.56 0.68 2.32
C ASN A 93 14.00 -0.74 2.10
N TYR A 94 14.78 -1.64 1.49
CA TYR A 94 14.40 -3.02 1.26
C TYR A 94 15.63 -3.96 1.37
N PRO A 95 16.21 -4.10 2.57
CA PRO A 95 17.45 -4.86 2.78
C PRO A 95 17.35 -6.34 2.38
N ILE A 96 16.17 -6.97 2.51
CA ILE A 96 15.93 -8.36 2.06
C ILE A 96 16.21 -8.50 0.55
N LEU A 97 15.74 -7.57 -0.27
CA LEU A 97 16.05 -7.57 -1.71
C LEU A 97 17.54 -7.32 -1.96
N TYR A 98 18.15 -6.42 -1.21
CA TYR A 98 19.58 -6.15 -1.33
C TYR A 98 20.43 -7.40 -1.03
N GLU A 99 20.05 -8.19 -0.03
CA GLU A 99 20.72 -9.48 0.25
C GLU A 99 20.55 -10.45 -0.92
N ARG A 100 19.36 -10.54 -1.53
CA ARG A 100 19.13 -11.35 -2.73
C ARG A 100 19.94 -10.84 -3.93
N MET A 101 20.08 -9.53 -4.11
CA MET A 101 20.93 -8.91 -5.15
C MET A 101 22.39 -9.31 -5.01
N ARG A 102 22.93 -9.47 -3.79
CA ARG A 102 24.28 -9.99 -3.58
C ARG A 102 24.43 -11.40 -4.14
N GLY A 103 23.43 -12.26 -3.90
CA GLY A 103 23.40 -13.59 -4.47
C GLY A 103 23.32 -13.59 -6.00
N VAL A 104 22.50 -12.69 -6.58
CA VAL A 104 22.43 -12.49 -8.04
C VAL A 104 23.81 -12.10 -8.59
N ALA A 105 24.44 -11.07 -8.05
CA ALA A 105 25.76 -10.63 -8.49
C ALA A 105 26.79 -11.77 -8.43
N ALA A 106 26.82 -12.51 -7.31
CA ALA A 106 27.72 -13.65 -7.13
C ALA A 106 27.54 -14.73 -8.19
N SER A 107 26.29 -15.04 -8.60
CA SER A 107 25.99 -16.07 -9.62
C SER A 107 26.51 -15.71 -11.02
N PHE A 108 26.78 -14.43 -11.28
CA PHE A 108 27.37 -13.92 -12.52
C PHE A 108 28.83 -13.51 -12.38
N GLY A 109 29.48 -13.80 -11.24
CA GLY A 109 30.86 -13.41 -10.97
C GLY A 109 31.07 -11.91 -10.85
N GLN A 110 30.02 -11.18 -10.45
CA GLN A 110 30.00 -9.73 -10.29
C GLN A 110 29.95 -9.36 -8.80
N GLN A 111 30.17 -8.07 -8.50
CA GLN A 111 29.97 -7.52 -7.17
C GLN A 111 28.69 -6.68 -7.18
N VAL A 112 27.90 -6.72 -6.11
CA VAL A 112 26.63 -6.00 -6.01
C VAL A 112 26.83 -4.48 -6.08
N ASP A 113 28.01 -3.98 -5.72
CA ASP A 113 28.40 -2.56 -5.76
C ASP A 113 29.06 -2.14 -7.09
N ASP A 114 29.13 -3.03 -8.08
CA ASP A 114 29.47 -2.67 -9.45
C ASP A 114 28.27 -1.97 -10.11
N ASP A 115 28.28 -0.64 -10.04
CA ASP A 115 27.20 0.22 -10.58
C ASP A 115 27.07 0.15 -12.12
N GLY A 116 27.95 -0.59 -12.80
CA GLY A 116 27.85 -0.90 -14.25
C GLY A 116 26.77 -1.94 -14.59
N TRP A 117 26.16 -2.58 -13.58
CA TRP A 117 25.16 -3.63 -13.76
C TRP A 117 23.96 -3.44 -12.84
N ASP A 118 22.76 -3.72 -13.34
CA ASP A 118 21.54 -3.74 -12.53
C ASP A 118 21.28 -5.18 -12.03
N HIS A 119 21.38 -5.37 -10.72
CA HIS A 119 21.14 -6.65 -10.05
C HIS A 119 19.76 -6.72 -9.37
N ALA A 120 18.94 -5.67 -9.47
CA ALA A 120 17.65 -5.56 -8.78
C ALA A 120 16.55 -6.40 -9.45
N GLY A 121 16.79 -6.89 -10.67
CA GLY A 121 15.87 -7.78 -11.39
C GLY A 121 16.65 -8.63 -12.41
N ILE A 122 16.06 -9.77 -12.77
CA ILE A 122 16.53 -10.66 -13.82
C ILE A 122 15.39 -10.77 -14.82
N ASN A 123 15.13 -9.67 -15.52
CA ASN A 123 14.02 -9.54 -16.45
C ASN A 123 14.29 -10.33 -17.73
N PHE A 124 13.27 -10.97 -18.25
CA PHE A 124 13.37 -11.73 -19.50
C PHE A 124 12.22 -11.53 -20.48
N THR A 125 11.20 -10.71 -20.15
CA THR A 125 10.10 -10.41 -21.08
C THR A 125 9.27 -9.20 -20.64
N GLU A 126 8.40 -8.70 -21.52
CA GLU A 126 7.45 -7.61 -21.25
C GLU A 126 6.12 -8.14 -20.67
N LEU A 127 5.49 -7.37 -19.80
CA LEU A 127 4.24 -7.71 -19.15
C LEU A 127 3.04 -7.30 -20.02
N HIS A 128 2.19 -8.27 -20.39
CA HIS A 128 0.91 -8.03 -21.08
C HIS A 128 -0.13 -9.00 -20.52
N ALA A 129 -1.04 -8.53 -19.68
CA ALA A 129 -2.02 -9.38 -19.02
C ALA A 129 -3.40 -8.75 -18.98
N ALA A 130 -4.43 -9.59 -18.96
CA ALA A 130 -5.77 -9.23 -18.55
C ALA A 130 -6.08 -10.01 -17.27
N CYS A 131 -6.85 -9.43 -16.34
CA CYS A 131 -7.11 -10.05 -15.04
C CYS A 131 -8.52 -9.80 -14.56
N SER A 132 -8.99 -10.70 -13.69
CA SER A 132 -10.21 -10.49 -12.89
C SER A 132 -9.95 -10.98 -11.47
N ILE A 133 -10.23 -10.13 -10.49
CA ILE A 133 -9.91 -10.40 -9.10
C ILE A 133 -11.11 -10.01 -8.23
N VAL A 134 -11.43 -10.85 -7.25
CA VAL A 134 -12.50 -10.61 -6.29
C VAL A 134 -12.02 -10.98 -4.89
N GLN A 135 -12.24 -10.10 -3.92
CA GLN A 135 -12.16 -10.43 -2.51
C GLN A 135 -13.56 -10.53 -1.93
N ILE A 136 -13.86 -11.61 -1.25
CA ILE A 136 -15.13 -11.88 -0.56
C ILE A 136 -14.89 -11.89 0.94
N PRO A 137 -15.56 -11.02 1.71
CA PRO A 137 -15.49 -11.06 3.18
C PRO A 137 -16.02 -12.37 3.75
N SER A 138 -15.47 -12.82 4.88
CA SER A 138 -15.85 -14.08 5.55
C SER A 138 -17.34 -14.20 5.85
N ALA A 139 -17.99 -13.10 6.21
CA ALA A 139 -19.43 -13.06 6.50
C ALA A 139 -20.33 -13.41 5.30
N LEU A 140 -19.79 -13.32 4.06
CA LEU A 140 -20.53 -13.58 2.81
C LEU A 140 -20.17 -14.94 2.20
N THR A 141 -19.21 -15.67 2.75
CA THR A 141 -18.81 -17.00 2.23
C THR A 141 -19.51 -18.12 2.96
N SER A 142 -19.75 -19.23 2.27
CA SER A 142 -20.33 -20.45 2.90
C SER A 142 -19.39 -21.15 3.85
N THR A 143 -18.10 -20.88 3.77
CA THR A 143 -17.05 -21.45 4.64
C THR A 143 -16.83 -20.63 5.90
N GLY A 144 -17.33 -19.38 5.96
CA GLY A 144 -17.06 -18.45 7.04
C GLY A 144 -15.63 -17.88 7.06
N THR A 145 -14.84 -18.10 5.99
CA THR A 145 -13.48 -17.56 5.82
C THR A 145 -13.45 -16.64 4.60
N SER A 146 -12.64 -15.58 4.66
CA SER A 146 -12.49 -14.70 3.48
C SER A 146 -11.78 -15.41 2.34
N VAL A 147 -12.12 -15.05 1.11
CA VAL A 147 -11.53 -15.63 -0.10
C VAL A 147 -11.10 -14.52 -1.05
N VAL A 148 -9.88 -14.61 -1.59
CA VAL A 148 -9.47 -13.84 -2.77
C VAL A 148 -9.43 -14.79 -3.95
N SER A 149 -10.23 -14.50 -4.98
CA SER A 149 -10.31 -15.27 -6.22
C SER A 149 -9.72 -14.47 -7.37
N ARG A 150 -8.90 -15.10 -8.22
CA ARG A 150 -8.15 -14.42 -9.27
C ARG A 150 -8.04 -15.25 -10.54
N ASP A 151 -8.36 -14.62 -11.67
CA ASP A 151 -8.03 -15.11 -13.02
C ASP A 151 -6.87 -14.31 -13.60
N TYR A 152 -5.89 -15.01 -14.12
CA TYR A 152 -4.81 -14.44 -14.90
C TYR A 152 -4.98 -14.80 -16.36
N ASP A 153 -5.34 -13.82 -17.17
CA ASP A 153 -5.61 -13.98 -18.58
C ASP A 153 -4.43 -13.52 -19.43
N TYR A 154 -4.06 -14.32 -20.41
CA TYR A 154 -2.96 -14.01 -21.30
C TYR A 154 -3.21 -14.54 -22.73
N SER A 155 -2.55 -13.89 -23.71
CA SER A 155 -2.63 -14.34 -25.10
C SER A 155 -1.77 -15.58 -25.33
N THR A 156 -2.37 -16.65 -25.86
CA THR A 156 -1.62 -17.88 -26.20
C THR A 156 -0.66 -17.67 -27.36
N GLY A 157 -0.84 -16.63 -28.16
CA GLY A 157 0.07 -16.28 -29.25
C GLY A 157 1.44 -15.82 -28.74
N ASN A 158 1.47 -15.19 -27.58
CA ASN A 158 2.73 -14.78 -26.96
C ASN A 158 3.59 -15.98 -26.47
N LEU A 159 3.00 -17.18 -26.38
CA LEU A 159 3.74 -18.40 -26.08
C LEU A 159 4.64 -18.86 -27.24
N THR A 160 4.44 -18.30 -28.43
CA THR A 160 5.12 -18.70 -29.68
C THR A 160 5.81 -17.56 -30.40
N PHE A 161 5.72 -16.28 -29.92
CA PHE A 161 6.23 -15.12 -30.67
C PHE A 161 7.75 -14.93 -30.61
N GLY A 162 8.28 -14.57 -31.73
CA GLY A 162 9.56 -14.49 -32.35
C GLY A 162 10.64 -13.55 -31.80
N PHE A 163 10.59 -13.10 -30.55
CA PHE A 163 11.74 -12.44 -29.91
C PHE A 163 12.72 -13.43 -29.24
N LEU A 164 12.27 -14.66 -29.07
CA LEU A 164 13.09 -15.73 -28.54
C LEU A 164 13.78 -16.48 -29.68
N GLN A 165 14.98 -16.93 -29.44
CA GLN A 165 15.68 -17.79 -30.42
C GLN A 165 14.85 -19.07 -30.70
N PRO A 166 14.91 -19.63 -31.91
CA PRO A 166 14.21 -20.88 -32.20
C PRO A 166 14.53 -21.97 -31.17
N GLY A 167 13.47 -22.48 -30.52
CA GLY A 167 13.61 -23.48 -29.45
C GLY A 167 13.57 -22.97 -28.03
N MET A 168 13.57 -21.64 -27.79
CA MET A 168 13.30 -21.08 -26.47
C MET A 168 11.80 -21.02 -26.19
N LEU A 169 11.43 -21.44 -25.00
CA LEU A 169 10.06 -21.37 -24.51
C LEU A 169 9.81 -19.97 -23.90
N HIS A 170 8.64 -19.41 -24.20
CA HIS A 170 8.26 -18.17 -23.56
C HIS A 170 8.10 -18.38 -22.04
N PRO A 171 8.65 -17.52 -21.17
CA PRO A 171 8.60 -17.70 -19.73
C PRO A 171 7.19 -17.85 -19.15
N THR A 172 6.19 -17.15 -19.72
CA THR A 172 4.79 -17.30 -19.32
C THR A 172 4.18 -18.68 -19.65
N ALA A 173 4.81 -19.43 -20.56
CA ALA A 173 4.46 -20.83 -20.82
C ALA A 173 5.08 -21.78 -19.79
N ARG A 174 6.02 -21.31 -19.02
CA ARG A 174 6.77 -22.07 -18.00
C ARG A 174 6.88 -21.26 -16.70
N PRO A 175 5.73 -20.85 -16.11
CA PRO A 175 5.71 -20.09 -14.86
C PRO A 175 6.16 -20.96 -13.69
N TYR A 176 6.62 -20.29 -12.66
CA TYR A 176 6.96 -20.92 -11.39
C TYR A 176 5.93 -20.57 -10.31
N LEU A 177 5.53 -21.58 -9.55
CA LEU A 177 5.00 -21.39 -8.21
C LEU A 177 6.18 -21.51 -7.25
N ILE A 178 6.63 -20.36 -6.71
CA ILE A 178 7.80 -20.28 -5.85
C ILE A 178 7.37 -20.20 -4.40
N GLU A 179 7.86 -21.14 -3.57
CA GLU A 179 7.74 -21.12 -2.13
C GLU A 179 9.09 -20.77 -1.52
N LEU A 180 9.14 -19.62 -0.80
CA LEU A 180 10.34 -19.13 -0.15
C LEU A 180 10.23 -19.25 1.38
N HIS A 181 11.29 -19.77 2.00
CA HIS A 181 11.50 -19.77 3.45
C HIS A 181 12.82 -19.09 3.77
N PRO A 182 12.87 -17.75 3.70
CA PRO A 182 14.08 -16.99 3.98
C PRO A 182 14.44 -17.03 5.47
N ASP A 183 15.69 -16.75 5.80
CA ASP A 183 16.15 -16.58 7.18
C ASP A 183 15.66 -15.25 7.81
N HIS A 184 15.32 -14.26 6.97
CA HIS A 184 14.72 -12.98 7.35
C HIS A 184 13.57 -12.64 6.42
N GLY A 185 12.47 -12.15 6.97
CA GLY A 185 11.23 -11.90 6.27
C GLY A 185 10.24 -13.05 6.40
N TYR A 186 9.05 -12.90 5.83
CA TYR A 186 8.02 -13.93 5.88
C TYR A 186 8.24 -15.01 4.84
N ALA A 187 7.94 -16.25 5.19
CA ALA A 187 7.78 -17.29 4.20
C ALA A 187 6.61 -16.94 3.26
N SER A 188 6.70 -17.31 2.00
CA SER A 188 5.70 -16.91 1.01
C SER A 188 5.58 -17.92 -0.11
N LEU A 189 4.39 -17.99 -0.72
CA LEU A 189 4.08 -18.73 -1.93
C LEU A 189 3.58 -17.76 -2.98
N SER A 190 4.21 -17.72 -4.16
CA SER A 190 3.87 -16.75 -5.20
C SER A 190 4.01 -17.31 -6.61
N MET A 191 3.10 -16.89 -7.51
CA MET A 191 3.23 -17.12 -8.95
C MET A 191 4.16 -16.08 -9.57
N VAL A 192 5.13 -16.59 -10.33
CA VAL A 192 6.21 -15.80 -10.93
C VAL A 192 6.40 -16.21 -12.39
N ALA A 193 6.45 -15.24 -13.30
CA ALA A 193 6.54 -15.52 -14.74
C ALA A 193 7.50 -14.63 -15.53
N TYR A 194 7.98 -13.51 -14.98
CA TYR A 194 8.76 -12.51 -15.74
C TYR A 194 10.13 -12.24 -15.18
N ASP A 195 10.26 -12.32 -13.88
CA ASP A 195 11.51 -12.14 -13.14
C ASP A 195 11.45 -13.04 -11.92
N LEU A 196 12.30 -14.05 -11.85
CA LEU A 196 12.29 -15.01 -10.75
C LEU A 196 12.65 -14.38 -9.40
N LEU A 197 13.41 -13.27 -9.41
CA LEU A 197 13.85 -12.60 -8.18
C LEU A 197 12.71 -11.83 -7.51
N SER A 198 11.97 -11.07 -8.29
CA SER A 198 10.97 -10.12 -7.77
C SER A 198 9.66 -10.07 -8.56
N GLY A 199 9.52 -10.86 -9.62
CA GLY A 199 8.39 -10.83 -10.57
C GLY A 199 7.11 -11.46 -10.05
N VAL A 200 6.67 -11.09 -8.84
CA VAL A 200 5.43 -11.59 -8.22
C VAL A 200 4.22 -11.05 -8.95
N LEU A 201 3.37 -11.96 -9.46
CA LEU A 201 2.08 -11.63 -10.08
C LEU A 201 0.93 -11.73 -9.09
N ASP A 202 0.97 -12.74 -8.25
CA ASP A 202 0.10 -12.94 -7.10
C ASP A 202 0.77 -13.88 -6.09
N GLY A 203 0.34 -13.81 -4.83
CA GLY A 203 0.92 -14.66 -3.79
C GLY A 203 0.33 -14.38 -2.41
N MET A 204 0.75 -15.22 -1.46
CA MET A 204 0.40 -15.11 -0.07
C MET A 204 1.62 -15.43 0.81
N ASN A 205 1.75 -14.75 1.93
CA ASN A 205 2.80 -15.05 2.90
C ASN A 205 2.29 -15.87 4.11
N SER A 206 3.21 -16.29 4.97
CA SER A 206 2.93 -17.10 6.16
C SER A 206 2.08 -16.39 7.21
N GLU A 207 1.89 -15.09 7.11
CA GLU A 207 0.95 -14.32 7.94
C GLU A 207 -0.43 -14.19 7.30
N GLY A 208 -0.64 -14.74 6.11
CA GLY A 208 -1.91 -14.70 5.38
C GLY A 208 -2.11 -13.39 4.60
N LEU A 209 -1.11 -12.50 4.51
CA LEU A 209 -1.21 -11.36 3.59
C LEU A 209 -1.19 -11.88 2.17
N THR A 210 -2.25 -11.59 1.43
CA THR A 210 -2.41 -11.95 0.01
C THR A 210 -2.26 -10.72 -0.84
N VAL A 211 -1.45 -10.80 -1.88
CA VAL A 211 -1.24 -9.73 -2.87
C VAL A 211 -1.59 -10.26 -4.25
N THR A 212 -2.30 -9.45 -5.03
CA THR A 212 -2.64 -9.74 -6.42
C THR A 212 -2.54 -8.47 -7.24
N MET A 213 -2.31 -8.58 -8.54
CA MET A 213 -2.24 -7.42 -9.42
C MET A 213 -3.11 -7.59 -10.66
N ALA A 214 -3.55 -6.47 -11.22
CA ALA A 214 -4.10 -6.36 -12.55
C ALA A 214 -3.48 -5.18 -13.29
N LEU A 215 -3.43 -5.28 -14.62
CA LEU A 215 -3.03 -4.18 -15.48
C LEU A 215 -4.11 -3.10 -15.42
N ASP A 216 -3.69 -1.84 -15.28
CA ASP A 216 -4.59 -0.68 -15.39
C ASP A 216 -4.62 -0.19 -16.84
N ASP A 217 -5.81 -0.08 -17.42
CA ASP A 217 -5.99 0.36 -18.81
C ASP A 217 -6.08 1.90 -18.98
N GLU A 218 -5.90 2.67 -17.91
CA GLU A 218 -5.91 4.15 -17.96
C GLU A 218 -4.93 4.70 -19.02
N LEU A 219 -3.80 4.03 -19.22
CA LEU A 219 -2.83 4.40 -20.25
C LEU A 219 -3.37 4.34 -21.68
N PHE A 220 -4.37 3.50 -21.92
CA PHE A 220 -4.95 3.33 -23.27
C PHE A 220 -6.12 4.28 -23.51
N THR A 221 -6.49 5.09 -22.51
CA THR A 221 -7.48 6.15 -22.65
C THR A 221 -6.85 7.43 -23.19
N LYS A 222 -7.67 8.36 -23.73
CA LYS A 222 -7.29 9.51 -24.53
C LYS A 222 -6.43 10.59 -23.86
N HIS A 223 -5.90 10.36 -22.69
CA HIS A 223 -5.00 11.27 -21.96
C HIS A 223 -3.72 10.54 -21.56
N PRO A 224 -2.82 10.23 -22.53
CA PRO A 224 -1.52 9.71 -22.17
C PRO A 224 -0.71 10.86 -21.54
N ILE A 225 -0.63 10.90 -20.23
CA ILE A 225 0.63 11.35 -19.65
C ILE A 225 1.59 10.23 -20.07
N GLU A 226 2.47 10.51 -21.03
CA GLU A 226 3.53 9.54 -21.32
C GLU A 226 4.18 9.20 -20.00
N PRO A 227 4.12 7.93 -19.55
CA PRO A 227 4.95 7.52 -18.45
C PRO A 227 6.34 7.88 -18.93
N THR A 228 6.98 8.80 -18.24
CA THR A 228 8.39 9.04 -18.46
C THR A 228 9.02 7.68 -18.21
N ARG A 229 9.34 6.93 -19.26
CA ARG A 229 10.10 5.68 -19.25
C ARG A 229 11.51 5.91 -18.70
N THR A 230 11.69 7.03 -18.02
CA THR A 230 12.92 7.37 -17.31
C THR A 230 12.89 6.54 -16.04
N PRO A 231 13.66 5.47 -15.96
CA PRO A 231 13.73 4.65 -14.79
C PRO A 231 14.08 5.54 -13.59
N ALA A 232 13.15 5.70 -12.68
CA ALA A 232 13.34 6.46 -11.46
C ALA A 232 14.09 5.62 -10.41
N VAL A 233 14.59 6.24 -9.36
CA VAL A 233 15.07 5.53 -8.17
C VAL A 233 13.86 5.17 -7.31
N GLY A 234 13.70 3.90 -6.96
CA GLY A 234 12.56 3.40 -6.19
C GLY A 234 12.35 1.89 -6.39
N LEU A 235 11.16 1.39 -6.18
CA LEU A 235 10.79 0.01 -6.50
C LEU A 235 9.88 -0.02 -7.73
N GLY A 236 10.14 -0.98 -8.61
CA GLY A 236 9.24 -1.30 -9.70
C GLY A 236 7.95 -1.96 -9.20
N GLU A 237 6.95 -2.03 -10.07
CA GLU A 237 5.62 -2.53 -9.74
C GLU A 237 5.62 -3.95 -9.15
N LEU A 238 6.38 -4.88 -9.73
CA LEU A 238 6.44 -6.27 -9.25
C LEU A 238 7.32 -6.41 -8.01
N GLN A 239 8.37 -5.60 -7.89
CA GLN A 239 9.21 -5.53 -6.69
C GLN A 239 8.43 -5.05 -5.47
N THR A 240 7.46 -4.16 -5.69
CA THR A 240 6.57 -3.67 -4.64
C THR A 240 5.74 -4.80 -4.04
N LEU A 241 5.16 -5.69 -4.86
CA LEU A 241 4.41 -6.85 -4.37
C LEU A 241 5.31 -7.82 -3.59
N ARG A 242 6.56 -8.02 -4.04
CA ARG A 242 7.53 -8.85 -3.33
C ARG A 242 7.88 -8.24 -1.97
N LEU A 243 8.06 -6.92 -1.88
CA LEU A 243 8.29 -6.21 -0.63
C LEU A 243 7.15 -6.48 0.37
N LEU A 244 5.88 -6.35 -0.08
CA LEU A 244 4.73 -6.58 0.79
C LEU A 244 4.72 -8.02 1.33
N LEU A 245 4.96 -9.02 0.49
CA LEU A 245 5.01 -10.42 0.91
C LEU A 245 6.15 -10.71 1.88
N ASP A 246 7.30 -10.06 1.71
CA ASP A 246 8.47 -10.28 2.58
C ASP A 246 8.33 -9.59 3.94
N THR A 247 7.55 -8.49 4.05
CA THR A 247 7.64 -7.58 5.21
C THR A 247 6.33 -7.24 5.91
N CYS A 248 5.16 -7.46 5.28
CA CYS A 248 3.87 -7.07 5.84
C CYS A 248 3.06 -8.30 6.28
N ALA A 249 2.41 -8.21 7.45
CA ALA A 249 1.49 -9.22 7.95
C ALA A 249 0.02 -8.84 7.79
N THR A 250 -0.25 -7.54 7.62
CA THR A 250 -1.60 -6.97 7.62
C THR A 250 -1.79 -5.95 6.50
N VAL A 251 -3.05 -5.73 6.16
CA VAL A 251 -3.48 -4.66 5.23
C VAL A 251 -3.00 -3.29 5.68
N GLU A 252 -3.03 -2.99 6.99
CA GLU A 252 -2.59 -1.69 7.49
C GLU A 252 -1.07 -1.49 7.36
N GLU A 253 -0.28 -2.53 7.61
CA GLU A 253 1.16 -2.49 7.35
C GLU A 253 1.45 -2.32 5.86
N ALA A 254 0.72 -3.03 4.99
CA ALA A 254 0.85 -2.90 3.54
C ALA A 254 0.55 -1.48 3.05
N LYS A 255 -0.51 -0.84 3.56
CA LYS A 255 -0.81 0.58 3.26
C LYS A 255 0.33 1.50 3.68
N GLN A 256 0.86 1.32 4.90
CA GLN A 256 1.98 2.14 5.37
C GLN A 256 3.22 1.96 4.50
N VAL A 257 3.55 0.74 4.12
CA VAL A 257 4.69 0.45 3.23
C VAL A 257 4.48 1.09 1.87
N LEU A 258 3.30 0.95 1.25
CA LEU A 258 2.99 1.54 -0.05
C LEU A 258 3.09 3.07 -0.03
N LEU A 259 2.56 3.72 1.02
CA LEU A 259 2.61 5.18 1.18
C LEU A 259 4.03 5.72 1.43
N GLN A 260 4.91 4.91 2.02
CA GLN A 260 6.29 5.30 2.35
C GLN A 260 7.30 4.90 1.28
N THR A 261 6.94 3.95 0.41
CA THR A 261 7.84 3.42 -0.60
C THR A 261 7.77 4.28 -1.86
N LYS A 262 8.93 4.71 -2.33
CA LYS A 262 9.03 5.36 -3.64
C LYS A 262 8.86 4.29 -4.72
N GLN A 263 7.80 4.42 -5.50
CA GLN A 263 7.45 3.49 -6.58
C GLN A 263 7.65 4.15 -7.94
N TYR A 264 7.98 3.35 -8.95
CA TYR A 264 7.96 3.74 -10.36
C TYR A 264 7.41 2.58 -11.20
N TYR A 265 6.92 2.89 -12.39
CA TYR A 265 6.45 1.86 -13.32
C TYR A 265 7.54 1.60 -14.34
N GLN A 266 7.98 0.35 -14.35
CA GLN A 266 9.01 -0.12 -15.27
C GLN A 266 8.41 -0.58 -16.60
N PHE A 267 7.25 -1.23 -16.54
CA PHE A 267 6.61 -1.84 -17.69
C PHE A 267 5.26 -1.20 -18.01
N VAL A 268 4.32 -1.27 -17.09
CA VAL A 268 2.92 -0.82 -17.26
C VAL A 268 2.34 -0.41 -15.92
N PRO A 269 1.34 0.49 -15.90
CA PRO A 269 0.59 0.75 -14.69
C PRO A 269 -0.11 -0.51 -14.20
N LEU A 270 0.02 -0.77 -12.93
CA LEU A 270 -0.69 -1.85 -12.26
C LEU A 270 -1.50 -1.29 -11.12
N HIS A 271 -2.60 -1.95 -10.80
CA HIS A 271 -3.27 -1.78 -9.54
C HIS A 271 -3.24 -3.10 -8.77
N TYR A 272 -3.25 -3.00 -7.44
CA TYR A 272 -3.07 -4.14 -6.54
C TYR A 272 -4.30 -4.33 -5.68
N LEU A 273 -4.82 -5.56 -5.57
CA LEU A 273 -5.73 -5.94 -4.51
C LEU A 273 -4.95 -6.67 -3.44
N ILE A 274 -4.98 -6.14 -2.22
CA ILE A 274 -4.29 -6.68 -1.05
C ILE A 274 -5.35 -7.05 -0.01
N ALA A 275 -5.22 -8.26 0.56
CA ALA A 275 -6.11 -8.77 1.60
C ALA A 275 -5.30 -9.45 2.70
N ASP A 276 -5.83 -9.48 3.93
CA ASP A 276 -5.19 -10.14 5.06
C ASP A 276 -6.09 -11.20 5.72
N ARG A 277 -5.51 -11.97 6.63
CA ARG A 277 -6.22 -13.02 7.40
C ARG A 277 -7.30 -12.50 8.32
N PHE A 278 -7.41 -11.19 8.51
CA PHE A 278 -8.44 -10.55 9.33
C PHE A 278 -9.65 -10.12 8.49
N GLY A 279 -9.69 -10.51 7.22
CA GLY A 279 -10.77 -10.20 6.28
C GLY A 279 -10.76 -8.77 5.75
N LYS A 280 -9.72 -7.98 6.06
CA LYS A 280 -9.54 -6.64 5.50
C LYS A 280 -8.96 -6.72 4.11
N SER A 281 -9.34 -5.77 3.26
CA SER A 281 -8.80 -5.64 1.91
C SER A 281 -8.88 -4.23 1.40
N PHE A 282 -8.05 -3.91 0.43
CA PHE A 282 -8.13 -2.67 -0.34
C PHE A 282 -7.55 -2.88 -1.75
N VAL A 283 -7.94 -1.99 -2.66
CA VAL A 283 -7.26 -1.82 -3.94
C VAL A 283 -6.39 -0.57 -3.86
N TRP A 284 -5.14 -0.72 -4.27
CA TRP A 284 -4.20 0.37 -4.50
C TRP A 284 -4.16 0.69 -5.98
N GLU A 285 -4.40 1.94 -6.33
CA GLU A 285 -4.29 2.45 -7.70
C GLU A 285 -3.49 3.75 -7.72
N TYR A 286 -2.67 3.90 -8.74
CA TYR A 286 -2.07 5.17 -9.07
C TYR A 286 -2.68 5.71 -10.36
N SER A 287 -3.43 6.80 -10.27
CA SER A 287 -3.99 7.45 -11.44
C SER A 287 -2.98 8.42 -12.07
N TYR A 288 -2.64 8.17 -13.31
CA TYR A 288 -1.81 9.08 -14.11
C TYR A 288 -2.52 10.37 -14.46
N ALA A 289 -3.82 10.30 -14.75
CA ALA A 289 -4.63 11.47 -15.05
C ALA A 289 -4.66 12.46 -13.90
N HIS A 290 -4.66 11.97 -12.67
CA HIS A 290 -4.75 12.78 -11.46
C HIS A 290 -3.41 12.92 -10.72
N ASN A 291 -2.36 12.19 -11.14
CA ASN A 291 -1.07 12.08 -10.45
C ASN A 291 -1.25 11.82 -8.94
N LYS A 292 -2.02 10.78 -8.61
CA LYS A 292 -2.47 10.51 -7.25
C LYS A 292 -2.69 9.03 -7.00
N GLU A 293 -2.30 8.57 -5.82
CA GLU A 293 -2.64 7.25 -5.30
C GLU A 293 -4.07 7.25 -4.75
N TYR A 294 -4.76 6.14 -4.97
CA TYR A 294 -6.08 5.84 -4.41
C TYR A 294 -6.02 4.56 -3.60
N ILE A 295 -6.60 4.60 -2.42
CA ILE A 295 -6.86 3.44 -1.58
C ILE A 295 -8.37 3.24 -1.58
N ILE A 296 -8.82 2.15 -2.18
CA ILE A 296 -10.23 1.85 -2.38
C ILE A 296 -10.59 0.66 -1.50
N GLU A 297 -11.53 0.86 -0.60
CA GLU A 297 -12.03 -0.16 0.32
C GLU A 297 -13.53 -0.35 0.13
N ASN A 298 -14.01 -1.57 0.37
CA ASN A 298 -15.44 -1.88 0.36
C ASN A 298 -15.79 -2.76 1.58
N PRO A 299 -15.76 -2.18 2.80
CA PRO A 299 -15.89 -2.94 4.04
C PRO A 299 -17.20 -3.75 4.10
N GLY A 300 -17.07 -5.06 4.34
CA GLY A 300 -18.21 -5.96 4.48
C GLY A 300 -18.92 -6.32 3.18
N GLN A 301 -18.42 -5.88 2.04
CA GLN A 301 -18.95 -6.20 0.70
C GLN A 301 -17.82 -6.78 -0.17
N PRO A 302 -18.15 -7.53 -1.23
CA PRO A 302 -17.15 -7.98 -2.18
C PRO A 302 -16.40 -6.80 -2.81
N LEU A 303 -15.08 -6.93 -2.93
CA LEU A 303 -14.22 -5.97 -3.61
C LEU A 303 -13.77 -6.58 -4.93
N VAL A 304 -14.22 -5.99 -6.03
CA VAL A 304 -13.95 -6.48 -7.40
C VAL A 304 -12.94 -5.57 -8.08
N MET A 305 -11.96 -6.15 -8.77
CA MET A 305 -10.95 -5.46 -9.55
C MET A 305 -10.74 -6.18 -10.90
N THR A 306 -10.74 -5.43 -11.98
CA THR A 306 -10.39 -5.92 -13.34
C THR A 306 -9.40 -4.93 -13.98
N ASN A 307 -9.27 -4.89 -15.29
CA ASN A 307 -8.25 -4.09 -15.98
C ASN A 307 -8.67 -2.64 -16.28
N PHE A 308 -9.44 -1.98 -15.45
CA PHE A 308 -9.75 -0.55 -15.58
C PHE A 308 -9.63 0.15 -14.23
N SER A 309 -9.32 1.44 -14.25
CA SER A 309 -9.18 2.24 -13.03
C SER A 309 -10.50 2.37 -12.29
N LEU A 310 -10.59 1.78 -11.10
CA LEU A 310 -11.77 1.87 -10.24
C LEU A 310 -12.02 3.32 -9.78
N ASN A 311 -10.95 4.09 -9.57
CA ASN A 311 -11.07 5.48 -9.10
C ASN A 311 -11.90 6.37 -10.05
N GLN A 312 -11.92 6.09 -11.36
CA GLN A 312 -12.71 6.83 -12.34
C GLN A 312 -14.22 6.64 -12.13
N HIS A 313 -14.65 5.53 -11.57
CA HIS A 313 -16.04 5.18 -11.36
C HIS A 313 -16.55 5.47 -9.94
N LEU A 314 -15.66 5.71 -8.99
CA LEU A 314 -16.02 6.06 -7.61
C LEU A 314 -16.71 7.43 -7.48
N HIS A 315 -16.36 8.38 -8.37
CA HIS A 315 -16.93 9.74 -8.33
C HIS A 315 -18.34 9.80 -8.89
N ASP A 316 -18.69 8.92 -9.83
CA ASP A 316 -19.96 8.95 -10.53
C ASP A 316 -21.02 8.05 -9.90
N ASN A 317 -20.65 7.26 -8.89
CA ASN A 317 -21.47 6.24 -8.23
C ASN A 317 -22.16 5.28 -9.24
N LYS A 318 -21.57 5.16 -10.44
CA LYS A 318 -22.02 4.28 -11.51
C LYS A 318 -20.96 3.23 -11.77
N PRO A 319 -21.25 1.96 -11.48
CA PRO A 319 -20.38 0.90 -11.97
C PRO A 319 -20.37 0.95 -13.50
N PRO A 320 -19.26 0.56 -14.15
CA PRO A 320 -19.23 0.46 -15.60
C PRO A 320 -20.36 -0.45 -16.07
N SER A 321 -21.10 -0.02 -17.09
CA SER A 321 -22.22 -0.79 -17.62
C SER A 321 -21.69 -2.01 -18.40
N ALA A 322 -22.45 -3.11 -18.39
CA ALA A 322 -22.14 -4.28 -19.19
C ALA A 322 -22.15 -3.99 -20.71
N ASP A 323 -22.77 -2.88 -21.13
CA ASP A 323 -22.85 -2.41 -22.52
C ASP A 323 -21.64 -1.57 -22.95
N GLU A 324 -20.76 -1.18 -22.02
CA GLU A 324 -19.50 -0.57 -22.39
C GLU A 324 -18.66 -1.55 -23.23
N ALA A 325 -18.20 -1.08 -24.39
CA ALA A 325 -17.56 -1.90 -25.43
C ALA A 325 -16.25 -2.60 -24.99
N ARG A 326 -15.80 -2.40 -23.77
CA ARG A 326 -14.60 -2.99 -23.20
C ARG A 326 -14.92 -4.30 -22.47
N SER A 327 -14.20 -5.37 -22.82
CA SER A 327 -14.35 -6.68 -22.20
C SER A 327 -14.10 -6.66 -20.68
N THR A 328 -13.29 -5.71 -20.17
CA THR A 328 -12.95 -5.57 -18.76
C THR A 328 -14.12 -5.04 -17.93
N CYS A 329 -14.86 -4.05 -18.43
CA CYS A 329 -16.05 -3.50 -17.79
C CYS A 329 -17.17 -4.56 -17.70
N ARG A 330 -17.36 -5.35 -18.76
CA ARG A 330 -18.31 -6.46 -18.75
C ARG A 330 -17.96 -7.51 -17.70
N ARG A 331 -16.69 -7.86 -17.55
CA ARG A 331 -16.25 -8.82 -16.53
C ARG A 331 -16.52 -8.28 -15.13
N TYR A 332 -16.20 -7.01 -14.88
CA TYR A 332 -16.50 -6.34 -13.62
C TYR A 332 -17.99 -6.38 -13.30
N ALA A 333 -18.84 -5.99 -14.25
CA ALA A 333 -20.30 -6.00 -14.08
C ALA A 333 -20.84 -7.39 -13.76
N LEU A 334 -20.39 -8.44 -14.48
CA LEU A 334 -20.79 -9.82 -14.23
C LEU A 334 -20.37 -10.33 -12.85
N LEU A 335 -19.14 -10.04 -12.42
CA LEU A 335 -18.64 -10.41 -11.11
C LEU A 335 -19.43 -9.68 -10.01
N SER A 336 -19.58 -8.38 -10.14
CA SER A 336 -20.31 -7.55 -9.17
C SER A 336 -21.78 -7.97 -9.06
N GLU A 337 -22.47 -8.14 -10.18
CA GLU A 337 -23.88 -8.58 -10.19
C GLU A 337 -24.05 -9.95 -9.54
N THR A 338 -23.22 -10.93 -9.92
CA THR A 338 -23.35 -12.31 -9.41
C THR A 338 -23.06 -12.39 -7.92
N LEU A 339 -22.08 -11.59 -7.43
CA LEU A 339 -21.60 -11.67 -6.05
C LEU A 339 -22.35 -10.73 -5.09
N THR A 340 -23.01 -9.67 -5.58
CA THR A 340 -23.71 -8.70 -4.72
C THR A 340 -25.23 -8.91 -4.69
N HIS A 341 -25.82 -9.54 -5.73
CA HIS A 341 -27.27 -9.72 -5.84
C HIS A 341 -27.75 -11.15 -5.52
N GLY A 342 -26.82 -12.06 -5.19
CA GLY A 342 -27.16 -13.43 -4.75
C GLY A 342 -27.81 -13.44 -3.37
N SER A 343 -28.96 -14.11 -3.22
CA SER A 343 -29.70 -14.22 -1.95
C SER A 343 -29.12 -15.23 -0.94
N GLY A 344 -27.89 -15.70 -1.15
CA GLY A 344 -27.27 -16.74 -0.33
C GLY A 344 -25.76 -16.49 -0.09
N LEU A 345 -25.16 -17.31 0.77
CA LEU A 345 -23.73 -17.32 1.00
C LEU A 345 -22.98 -17.76 -0.27
N ILE A 346 -21.85 -17.13 -0.55
CA ILE A 346 -21.02 -17.42 -1.71
C ILE A 346 -20.20 -18.68 -1.43
N SER A 347 -20.45 -19.75 -2.22
CA SER A 347 -19.67 -20.98 -2.16
C SER A 347 -18.47 -20.96 -3.11
N GLU A 348 -17.50 -21.87 -2.89
CA GLU A 348 -16.40 -22.08 -3.84
C GLU A 348 -16.94 -22.41 -5.23
N ASP A 349 -17.95 -23.29 -5.35
CA ASP A 349 -18.57 -23.65 -6.61
C ASP A 349 -19.17 -22.44 -7.33
N LEU A 350 -19.82 -21.53 -6.60
CA LEU A 350 -20.35 -20.30 -7.18
C LEU A 350 -19.24 -19.40 -7.68
N LEU A 351 -18.14 -19.25 -6.93
CA LEU A 351 -16.96 -18.50 -7.36
C LEU A 351 -16.36 -19.09 -8.63
N GLU A 352 -16.12 -20.40 -8.65
CA GLU A 352 -15.60 -21.08 -9.84
C GLU A 352 -16.54 -20.93 -11.06
N GLN A 353 -17.83 -21.08 -10.87
CA GLN A 353 -18.81 -20.90 -11.95
C GLN A 353 -18.85 -19.44 -12.43
N THR A 354 -18.72 -18.48 -11.51
CA THR A 354 -18.71 -17.06 -11.85
C THR A 354 -17.46 -16.72 -12.65
N HIS A 355 -16.29 -17.21 -12.24
CA HIS A 355 -15.05 -17.02 -12.99
C HIS A 355 -15.10 -17.70 -14.35
N LYS A 356 -15.64 -18.93 -14.47
CA LYS A 356 -15.86 -19.58 -15.78
C LYS A 356 -16.71 -18.75 -16.74
N ARG A 357 -17.63 -17.91 -16.25
CA ARG A 357 -18.42 -16.98 -17.08
C ARG A 357 -17.65 -15.76 -17.55
N VAL A 358 -16.59 -15.39 -16.84
CA VAL A 358 -15.71 -14.25 -17.15
C VAL A 358 -14.33 -14.66 -17.67
N ASP A 359 -14.04 -15.96 -17.67
CA ASP A 359 -12.82 -16.52 -18.27
C ASP A 359 -12.59 -15.91 -19.65
N ALA A 360 -11.38 -15.44 -19.90
CA ALA A 360 -11.01 -14.93 -21.21
C ALA A 360 -10.89 -16.07 -22.22
N VAL A 361 -12.00 -16.37 -22.89
CA VAL A 361 -12.08 -17.34 -23.99
C VAL A 361 -12.33 -16.58 -25.28
N LEU A 362 -11.36 -15.75 -25.69
CA LEU A 362 -11.42 -15.09 -26.99
C LEU A 362 -10.81 -16.03 -28.05
N PRO A 363 -11.56 -16.41 -29.08
CA PRO A 363 -11.01 -17.19 -30.20
C PRO A 363 -10.00 -16.35 -30.97
N ALA A 364 -9.14 -17.01 -31.74
CA ALA A 364 -8.33 -16.31 -32.71
C ALA A 364 -9.25 -15.57 -33.72
N THR A 365 -8.80 -14.41 -34.22
CA THR A 365 -9.49 -13.78 -35.34
C THR A 365 -9.37 -14.65 -36.60
N ALA A 366 -10.35 -14.56 -37.52
CA ALA A 366 -10.38 -15.39 -38.73
C ALA A 366 -9.10 -15.20 -39.60
N ASP A 367 -8.47 -14.05 -39.53
CA ASP A 367 -7.19 -13.70 -40.18
C ASP A 367 -5.96 -14.07 -39.36
N GLN A 368 -6.15 -14.71 -38.18
CA GLN A 368 -5.09 -15.03 -37.23
C GLN A 368 -4.23 -13.83 -36.74
N SER A 369 -4.66 -12.61 -36.99
CA SER A 369 -3.95 -11.38 -36.56
C SER A 369 -3.98 -11.21 -35.05
N ARG A 370 -4.94 -11.83 -34.35
CA ARG A 370 -5.03 -11.88 -32.88
C ARG A 370 -5.09 -13.32 -32.41
N PRO A 371 -4.06 -13.78 -31.69
CA PRO A 371 -4.08 -15.11 -31.10
C PRO A 371 -5.15 -15.21 -30.01
N PRO A 372 -5.64 -16.43 -29.71
CA PRO A 372 -6.62 -16.62 -28.67
C PRO A 372 -6.09 -16.21 -27.28
N VAL A 373 -6.97 -15.64 -26.46
CA VAL A 373 -6.69 -15.34 -25.05
C VAL A 373 -7.28 -16.43 -24.18
N ARG A 374 -6.57 -16.86 -23.15
CA ARG A 374 -6.99 -17.88 -22.19
C ARG A 374 -6.65 -17.43 -20.78
N THR A 375 -7.46 -17.88 -19.82
CA THR A 375 -7.12 -17.78 -18.40
C THR A 375 -6.04 -18.82 -18.08
N PHE A 376 -4.80 -18.38 -17.87
CA PHE A 376 -3.65 -19.27 -17.63
C PHE A 376 -3.73 -19.97 -16.30
N TRP A 377 -4.11 -19.25 -15.24
CA TRP A 377 -4.44 -19.88 -13.98
C TRP A 377 -5.61 -19.16 -13.30
N HIS A 378 -6.33 -19.96 -12.53
CA HIS A 378 -7.30 -19.48 -11.56
C HIS A 378 -6.77 -19.85 -10.16
N ALA A 379 -6.76 -18.87 -9.25
CA ALA A 379 -6.30 -19.03 -7.89
C ALA A 379 -7.39 -18.66 -6.88
N LEU A 380 -7.48 -19.45 -5.80
CA LEU A 380 -8.33 -19.19 -4.65
C LEU A 380 -7.45 -19.14 -3.41
N TYR A 381 -7.28 -17.93 -2.84
CA TYR A 381 -6.53 -17.69 -1.61
C TYR A 381 -7.47 -17.63 -0.42
N TYR A 382 -7.12 -18.32 0.65
CA TYR A 382 -7.80 -18.34 1.94
C TYR A 382 -6.84 -17.79 3.00
N PRO A 383 -6.81 -16.47 3.19
CA PRO A 383 -5.80 -15.80 4.03
C PRO A 383 -5.78 -16.30 5.48
N GLU A 384 -6.96 -16.54 6.08
CA GLU A 384 -7.11 -17.03 7.46
C GLU A 384 -6.55 -18.45 7.63
N GLU A 385 -6.69 -19.28 6.59
CA GLU A 385 -6.22 -20.67 6.61
C GLU A 385 -4.79 -20.83 6.10
N ARG A 386 -4.18 -19.76 5.56
CA ARG A 386 -2.89 -19.76 4.84
C ARG A 386 -2.85 -20.82 3.74
N ARG A 387 -3.98 -20.97 3.08
CA ARG A 387 -4.24 -21.99 2.03
C ARG A 387 -4.50 -21.32 0.71
N VAL A 388 -3.99 -21.95 -0.35
CA VAL A 388 -4.27 -21.52 -1.72
C VAL A 388 -4.53 -22.71 -2.61
N LYS A 389 -5.45 -22.56 -3.56
CA LYS A 389 -5.73 -23.53 -4.60
C LYS A 389 -5.44 -22.93 -5.97
N PHE A 390 -4.75 -23.65 -6.82
CA PHE A 390 -4.48 -23.27 -8.20
C PHE A 390 -5.03 -24.29 -9.20
N SER A 391 -5.63 -23.80 -10.29
CA SER A 391 -5.95 -24.59 -11.48
C SER A 391 -5.32 -23.92 -12.71
N TYR A 392 -4.58 -24.69 -13.50
CA TYR A 392 -3.77 -24.17 -14.61
C TYR A 392 -4.36 -24.57 -15.96
N TYR A 393 -4.32 -23.65 -16.94
CA TYR A 393 -4.54 -23.97 -18.34
C TYR A 393 -3.41 -24.89 -18.84
N LEU A 394 -3.77 -25.94 -19.57
CA LEU A 394 -2.78 -26.86 -20.15
C LEU A 394 -2.74 -26.71 -21.67
N ARG A 395 -3.87 -26.85 -22.34
CA ARG A 395 -3.98 -26.79 -23.80
C ARG A 395 -5.42 -26.65 -24.27
N ASP A 396 -5.57 -26.34 -25.55
CA ASP A 396 -6.84 -26.47 -26.28
C ASP A 396 -6.92 -27.86 -26.95
N GLU A 397 -8.06 -28.49 -26.86
CA GLU A 397 -8.36 -29.76 -27.58
C GLU A 397 -9.55 -29.58 -28.51
N ALA A 398 -9.44 -30.05 -29.75
CA ALA A 398 -10.57 -30.13 -30.66
C ALA A 398 -11.58 -31.15 -30.13
N ILE A 399 -12.88 -30.83 -30.22
CA ILE A 399 -13.93 -31.75 -29.84
C ILE A 399 -14.17 -32.72 -31.00
N ALA A 400 -14.09 -34.02 -30.70
CA ALA A 400 -14.33 -35.07 -31.71
C ALA A 400 -15.71 -34.91 -32.37
N GLY A 401 -15.74 -34.81 -33.69
CA GLY A 401 -16.94 -34.57 -34.47
C GLY A 401 -17.39 -33.11 -34.63
N GLU A 402 -16.75 -32.16 -33.90
CA GLU A 402 -17.04 -30.72 -33.98
C GLU A 402 -15.73 -29.91 -34.06
N PRO A 403 -14.98 -29.97 -35.18
CA PRO A 403 -13.65 -29.38 -35.27
C PRO A 403 -13.60 -27.84 -35.09
N GLN A 404 -14.74 -27.17 -35.18
CA GLN A 404 -14.87 -25.73 -34.93
C GLN A 404 -15.03 -25.38 -33.43
N LYS A 405 -15.26 -26.41 -32.58
CA LYS A 405 -15.37 -26.23 -31.13
C LYS A 405 -14.12 -26.74 -30.43
N ILE A 406 -13.64 -25.99 -29.45
CA ILE A 406 -12.51 -26.38 -28.63
C ILE A 406 -12.98 -26.67 -27.21
N ARG A 407 -12.29 -27.59 -26.55
CA ARG A 407 -12.35 -27.80 -25.12
C ARG A 407 -11.08 -27.29 -24.51
N ILE A 408 -11.20 -26.41 -23.51
CA ILE A 408 -10.06 -25.95 -22.72
C ILE A 408 -9.73 -27.01 -21.67
N VAL A 409 -8.51 -27.52 -21.71
CA VAL A 409 -8.02 -28.51 -20.74
C VAL A 409 -7.28 -27.77 -19.64
N ARG A 410 -7.67 -28.04 -18.40
CA ARG A 410 -7.06 -27.47 -17.18
C ARG A 410 -6.59 -28.58 -16.26
N SER A 411 -5.63 -28.27 -15.40
CA SER A 411 -5.30 -29.14 -14.25
C SER A 411 -6.47 -29.18 -13.26
N PRO A 412 -6.61 -30.23 -12.46
CA PRO A 412 -7.41 -30.14 -11.23
C PRO A 412 -6.85 -29.02 -10.34
N TYR A 413 -7.65 -28.59 -9.34
CA TYR A 413 -7.12 -27.69 -8.33
C TYR A 413 -6.06 -28.39 -7.48
N LEU A 414 -4.90 -27.75 -7.36
CA LEU A 414 -3.79 -28.17 -6.52
C LEU A 414 -3.77 -27.27 -5.29
N GLU A 415 -3.79 -27.88 -4.12
CA GLU A 415 -3.85 -27.16 -2.84
C GLU A 415 -2.46 -27.06 -2.20
N PHE A 416 -2.14 -25.89 -1.66
CA PHE A 416 -0.92 -25.59 -0.92
C PHE A 416 -1.28 -24.92 0.40
N ARG A 417 -0.43 -25.12 1.43
CA ARG A 417 -0.54 -24.45 2.73
C ARG A 417 0.83 -23.94 3.14
N LEU A 418 0.86 -22.72 3.61
CA LEU A 418 2.03 -22.15 4.25
C LEU A 418 1.91 -22.36 5.76
N ASP A 419 2.78 -23.18 6.31
CA ASP A 419 2.84 -23.33 7.76
C ASP A 419 3.27 -22.03 8.42
N ALA A 420 2.67 -21.70 9.58
CA ALA A 420 3.16 -20.61 10.40
C ALA A 420 4.63 -20.91 10.77
N THR A 421 5.53 -19.97 10.48
CA THR A 421 6.96 -20.17 10.75
C THR A 421 7.16 -20.49 12.24
N GLU A 422 7.76 -21.64 12.56
CA GLU A 422 8.17 -22.01 13.91
C GLU A 422 9.27 -21.08 14.48
N ASN A 423 9.86 -20.24 13.67
CA ASN A 423 10.93 -19.32 14.06
C ASN A 423 10.42 -17.89 14.13
N GLY A 424 10.33 -17.45 15.33
CA GLY A 424 10.10 -16.16 15.89
C GLY A 424 10.15 -14.94 14.97
N LYS A 425 9.34 -13.98 15.38
CA LYS A 425 9.24 -12.60 14.88
C LYS A 425 10.45 -12.14 14.08
N PRO A 426 10.26 -11.65 12.85
CA PRO A 426 11.33 -10.96 12.16
C PRO A 426 11.84 -9.86 13.06
N SER A 427 13.18 -9.73 13.18
CA SER A 427 13.77 -8.53 13.70
C SER A 427 13.33 -7.41 12.74
N SER A 428 12.34 -6.64 13.13
CA SER A 428 11.88 -5.47 12.38
C SER A 428 13.09 -4.64 11.98
N PRO A 429 13.21 -4.19 10.72
CA PRO A 429 14.04 -3.03 10.44
C PRO A 429 13.53 -1.93 11.36
N ALA A 430 14.43 -1.28 12.06
CA ALA A 430 14.15 -0.35 13.14
C ALA A 430 13.17 0.75 12.72
N VAL A 431 11.90 0.54 13.01
CA VAL A 431 10.97 1.63 13.31
C VAL A 431 11.44 2.19 14.66
N PRO A 432 11.59 3.51 14.83
CA PRO A 432 12.14 4.08 16.05
C PRO A 432 11.39 3.55 17.28
N ALA A 433 12.15 3.10 18.26
CA ALA A 433 11.70 2.44 19.47
C ALA A 433 10.51 3.15 20.13
N LYS A 434 9.38 2.47 20.25
CA LYS A 434 8.33 2.84 21.19
C LYS A 434 8.87 2.71 22.61
N VAL A 435 8.73 3.78 23.34
CA VAL A 435 8.98 3.85 24.77
C VAL A 435 8.18 2.76 25.49
N THR A 436 8.86 1.92 26.24
CA THR A 436 8.28 0.89 27.08
C THR A 436 7.45 1.52 28.19
N ALA A 437 6.16 1.22 28.21
CA ALA A 437 5.30 1.47 29.37
C ALA A 437 5.49 0.36 30.39
N ALA A 438 5.82 0.75 31.61
CA ALA A 438 5.90 -0.12 32.77
C ALA A 438 4.53 -0.29 33.43
N ALA A 439 4.39 -1.42 34.10
CA ALA A 439 3.40 -1.78 35.11
C ALA A 439 2.08 -2.42 34.64
N ALA A 440 2.06 -3.73 34.80
CA ALA A 440 0.85 -4.57 34.77
C ALA A 440 -0.09 -4.22 35.93
N GLN A 441 -1.35 -3.96 35.65
CA GLN A 441 -2.46 -4.12 36.58
C GLN A 441 -3.31 -5.32 36.19
N ALA A 442 -3.81 -6.03 37.18
CA ALA A 442 -4.54 -7.29 37.11
C ALA A 442 -5.81 -7.20 36.24
N PRO A 443 -6.24 -8.30 35.61
CA PRO A 443 -7.34 -8.28 34.66
C PRO A 443 -8.68 -8.09 35.38
N ILE A 444 -9.44 -7.10 34.95
CA ILE A 444 -10.86 -6.95 35.21
C ILE A 444 -11.59 -7.88 34.25
N PRO A 445 -12.63 -8.64 34.69
CA PRO A 445 -13.32 -9.58 33.81
C PRO A 445 -14.03 -8.84 32.64
N GLU A 446 -13.59 -9.11 31.43
CA GLU A 446 -14.18 -8.59 30.19
C GLU A 446 -15.55 -9.25 29.94
N SER A 447 -16.63 -8.48 30.08
CA SER A 447 -17.87 -8.80 29.41
C SER A 447 -17.78 -8.23 27.96
N LYS A 448 -17.66 -9.13 26.97
CA LYS A 448 -17.65 -8.76 25.53
C LYS A 448 -19.00 -8.20 25.12
N PRO A 449 -19.11 -6.96 24.62
CA PRO A 449 -20.30 -6.52 23.90
C PRO A 449 -20.30 -7.19 22.51
N THR A 450 -21.22 -8.11 22.30
CA THR A 450 -21.50 -8.74 21.01
C THR A 450 -22.28 -7.76 20.08
N ILE A 451 -22.37 -8.09 18.79
CA ILE A 451 -23.12 -7.33 17.75
C ILE A 451 -24.56 -7.00 18.24
N ASP A 452 -25.14 -7.82 19.09
CA ASP A 452 -26.46 -7.65 19.71
C ASP A 452 -26.42 -6.88 21.05
N SER A 453 -25.30 -6.19 21.37
CA SER A 453 -25.20 -5.38 22.58
C SER A 453 -26.32 -4.32 22.63
N PRO A 454 -27.07 -4.20 23.73
CA PRO A 454 -28.09 -3.17 23.90
C PRO A 454 -27.56 -1.75 23.66
N ILE A 455 -26.26 -1.52 23.89
CA ILE A 455 -25.60 -0.23 23.66
C ILE A 455 -25.51 0.07 22.17
N VAL A 456 -25.06 -0.90 21.36
CA VAL A 456 -24.95 -0.76 19.91
C VAL A 456 -26.34 -0.54 19.29
N ALA A 457 -27.34 -1.31 19.73
CA ALA A 457 -28.73 -1.13 19.27
C ALA A 457 -29.26 0.28 19.61
N ARG A 458 -28.97 0.78 20.82
CA ARG A 458 -29.40 2.10 21.27
C ARG A 458 -28.67 3.23 20.53
N LEU A 459 -27.37 3.07 20.23
CA LEU A 459 -26.63 4.03 19.41
C LEU A 459 -27.22 4.09 18.00
N LYS A 460 -27.43 2.95 17.36
CA LYS A 460 -28.01 2.87 16.01
C LYS A 460 -29.42 3.42 15.94
N SER A 461 -30.29 3.11 16.92
CA SER A 461 -31.66 3.65 16.96
C SER A 461 -31.69 5.16 17.23
N GLY A 462 -30.64 5.73 17.84
CA GLY A 462 -30.47 7.19 18.00
C GLY A 462 -29.84 7.87 16.77
N GLY A 463 -29.64 7.15 15.65
CA GLY A 463 -29.07 7.69 14.42
C GLY A 463 -27.55 7.66 14.33
N ALA A 464 -26.87 6.99 15.28
CA ALA A 464 -25.42 6.83 15.24
C ALA A 464 -25.00 5.83 14.17
N THR A 465 -23.88 6.09 13.49
CA THR A 465 -23.10 5.10 12.76
C THR A 465 -22.11 4.44 13.72
N VAL A 466 -21.95 3.12 13.62
CA VAL A 466 -21.09 2.34 14.52
C VAL A 466 -20.25 1.39 13.69
N ARG A 467 -18.92 1.49 13.82
CA ARG A 467 -17.96 0.52 13.25
C ARG A 467 -17.38 -0.31 14.39
N MET A 468 -17.34 -1.62 14.17
CA MET A 468 -16.81 -2.59 15.11
C MET A 468 -15.58 -3.27 14.52
N GLU A 469 -14.62 -3.59 15.39
CA GLU A 469 -13.47 -4.44 15.09
C GLU A 469 -13.34 -5.48 16.21
N HIS A 470 -13.20 -6.76 15.84
CA HIS A 470 -13.10 -7.87 16.81
C HIS A 470 -14.21 -7.84 17.89
N ASP A 471 -15.45 -7.65 17.48
CA ASP A 471 -16.62 -7.49 18.36
C ASP A 471 -16.55 -6.29 19.33
N GLN A 472 -15.63 -5.36 19.11
CA GLN A 472 -15.51 -4.13 19.88
C GLN A 472 -15.88 -2.91 19.03
N VAL A 473 -16.61 -1.98 19.60
CA VAL A 473 -16.89 -0.69 18.94
C VAL A 473 -15.63 0.16 18.96
N VAL A 474 -15.10 0.49 17.79
CA VAL A 474 -13.88 1.32 17.63
C VAL A 474 -14.16 2.70 17.05
N ASN A 475 -15.26 2.86 16.31
CA ASN A 475 -15.68 4.14 15.74
C ASN A 475 -17.17 4.38 15.98
N VAL A 476 -17.51 5.61 16.32
CA VAL A 476 -18.91 6.09 16.42
C VAL A 476 -19.02 7.44 15.71
N GLY A 477 -19.98 7.54 14.77
CA GLY A 477 -20.38 8.80 14.16
C GLY A 477 -21.75 9.22 14.66
N LEU A 478 -21.87 10.46 15.13
CA LEU A 478 -23.10 11.05 15.66
C LEU A 478 -23.62 12.24 14.81
N ASP A 479 -23.05 12.45 13.64
CA ASP A 479 -23.41 13.56 12.73
C ASP A 479 -24.88 13.51 12.26
N LYS A 480 -25.46 12.32 12.18
CA LYS A 480 -26.86 12.09 11.81
C LYS A 480 -27.79 11.87 13.00
N ALA A 481 -27.26 11.89 14.23
CA ALA A 481 -28.08 11.71 15.42
C ALA A 481 -29.03 12.90 15.64
N GLU A 482 -30.28 12.62 15.99
CA GLU A 482 -31.25 13.67 16.30
C GLU A 482 -30.83 14.44 17.57
N ASP A 483 -30.34 13.71 18.58
CA ASP A 483 -29.75 14.26 19.79
C ASP A 483 -28.41 13.56 20.08
N PRO A 484 -27.29 14.08 19.54
CA PRO A 484 -25.99 13.50 19.74
C PRO A 484 -25.54 13.50 21.21
N ILE A 485 -25.94 14.51 21.98
CA ILE A 485 -25.54 14.66 23.40
C ILE A 485 -26.17 13.56 24.27
N ALA A 486 -27.41 13.19 24.02
CA ALA A 486 -28.08 12.10 24.76
C ALA A 486 -27.41 10.73 24.55
N LEU A 487 -26.63 10.56 23.50
CA LEU A 487 -25.91 9.31 23.20
C LEU A 487 -24.50 9.25 23.79
N LEU A 488 -23.89 10.39 24.16
CA LEU A 488 -22.53 10.44 24.68
C LEU A 488 -22.28 9.58 25.94
N PRO A 489 -23.21 9.49 26.93
CA PRO A 489 -23.02 8.63 28.09
C PRO A 489 -22.82 7.15 27.74
N LEU A 490 -23.32 6.68 26.58
CA LEU A 490 -23.15 5.32 26.11
C LEU A 490 -21.72 5.04 25.68
N LEU A 491 -20.99 6.08 25.21
CA LEU A 491 -19.61 5.93 24.71
C LEU A 491 -18.63 5.51 25.82
N ARG A 492 -18.90 5.88 27.07
CA ARG A 492 -18.08 5.46 28.23
C ARG A 492 -18.10 3.96 28.49
N GLN A 493 -19.09 3.26 27.93
CA GLN A 493 -19.22 1.81 28.02
C GLN A 493 -18.53 1.10 26.84
N LEU A 494 -17.82 1.84 25.99
CA LEU A 494 -17.10 1.35 24.82
C LEU A 494 -15.57 1.45 25.05
N PRO A 495 -14.96 0.48 25.71
CA PRO A 495 -13.58 0.59 26.19
C PRO A 495 -12.53 0.62 25.09
N GLN A 496 -12.91 0.26 23.84
CA GLN A 496 -12.02 0.25 22.69
C GLN A 496 -12.37 1.35 21.65
N LEU A 497 -13.18 2.33 22.04
CA LEU A 497 -13.52 3.45 21.16
C LEU A 497 -12.27 4.29 20.86
N GLN A 498 -11.88 4.34 19.58
CA GLN A 498 -10.70 5.04 19.09
C GLN A 498 -11.03 6.27 18.24
N GLU A 499 -12.18 6.26 17.57
CA GLU A 499 -12.59 7.33 16.67
C GLU A 499 -14.01 7.79 16.97
N LEU A 500 -14.17 9.11 17.06
CA LEU A 500 -15.48 9.75 17.33
C LEU A 500 -15.68 10.92 16.37
N ILE A 501 -16.81 10.90 15.66
CA ILE A 501 -17.20 11.93 14.70
C ILE A 501 -18.51 12.54 15.14
N ILE A 502 -18.54 13.87 15.39
CA ILE A 502 -19.75 14.63 15.80
C ILE A 502 -19.75 15.96 15.05
N GLN A 503 -20.03 15.93 13.76
CA GLN A 503 -19.99 17.09 12.87
C GLN A 503 -21.39 17.73 12.76
N THR A 504 -21.88 18.25 13.86
CA THR A 504 -23.22 18.87 13.94
C THR A 504 -23.22 20.05 14.89
N PRO A 505 -23.93 21.16 14.57
CA PRO A 505 -24.10 22.32 15.47
C PRO A 505 -24.75 21.99 16.82
N LYS A 506 -25.44 20.84 16.92
CA LYS A 506 -26.05 20.37 18.16
C LYS A 506 -25.04 19.95 19.23
N MET A 507 -23.83 19.58 18.83
CA MET A 507 -22.73 19.31 19.77
C MET A 507 -22.21 20.64 20.34
N ASN A 508 -22.18 20.77 21.65
CA ASN A 508 -21.82 21.99 22.38
C ASN A 508 -20.90 21.67 23.57
N ASP A 509 -20.57 22.68 24.38
CA ASP A 509 -19.66 22.55 25.52
C ASP A 509 -20.16 21.57 26.59
N ALA A 510 -21.47 21.49 26.83
CA ALA A 510 -22.03 20.49 27.75
C ALA A 510 -21.83 19.06 27.24
N GLY A 511 -21.90 18.85 25.93
CA GLY A 511 -21.56 17.59 25.30
C GLY A 511 -20.06 17.28 25.44
N MET A 512 -19.18 18.28 25.25
CA MET A 512 -17.73 18.11 25.41
C MET A 512 -17.35 17.59 26.79
N ALA A 513 -17.95 18.10 27.85
CA ALA A 513 -17.69 17.62 29.22
C ALA A 513 -17.95 16.11 29.39
N GLN A 514 -18.82 15.52 28.56
CA GLN A 514 -19.09 14.09 28.60
C GLN A 514 -18.03 13.23 27.90
N LEU A 515 -17.14 13.83 27.10
CA LEU A 515 -16.02 13.13 26.45
C LEU A 515 -14.83 12.92 27.39
N GLU A 516 -14.80 13.58 28.55
CA GLU A 516 -13.74 13.39 29.52
C GLU A 516 -13.60 11.91 29.92
N GLY A 517 -12.35 11.43 29.91
CA GLY A 517 -12.03 10.04 30.27
C GLY A 517 -12.09 9.04 29.11
N LEU A 518 -12.48 9.43 27.90
CA LEU A 518 -12.37 8.58 26.69
C LEU A 518 -10.90 8.50 26.22
N SER A 519 -10.00 8.05 27.09
CA SER A 519 -8.54 8.09 26.92
C SER A 519 -8.00 7.23 25.77
N LYS A 520 -8.82 6.36 25.21
CA LYS A 520 -8.46 5.55 24.02
C LYS A 520 -8.73 6.24 22.70
N LEU A 521 -9.38 7.42 22.71
CA LEU A 521 -9.60 8.18 21.49
C LEU A 521 -8.27 8.62 20.88
N THR A 522 -8.07 8.24 19.64
CA THR A 522 -6.95 8.66 18.78
C THR A 522 -7.39 9.66 17.71
N ARG A 523 -8.67 9.66 17.35
CA ARG A 523 -9.25 10.56 16.34
C ARG A 523 -10.54 11.16 16.84
N LEU A 524 -10.62 12.50 16.79
CA LEU A 524 -11.82 13.24 17.17
C LEU A 524 -12.14 14.29 16.11
N SER A 525 -13.34 14.24 15.54
CA SER A 525 -13.84 15.24 14.61
C SER A 525 -15.09 15.94 15.14
N LEU A 526 -14.98 17.24 15.31
CA LEU A 526 -16.02 18.16 15.81
C LEU A 526 -16.24 19.32 14.82
N TYR A 527 -15.88 19.10 13.55
CA TYR A 527 -15.99 20.12 12.50
C TYR A 527 -17.43 20.64 12.38
N GLY A 528 -17.59 21.98 12.40
CA GLY A 528 -18.93 22.60 12.30
C GLY A 528 -19.81 22.44 13.55
N SER A 529 -19.24 22.03 14.69
CA SER A 529 -19.97 21.92 15.95
C SER A 529 -20.15 23.28 16.66
N GLY A 530 -21.09 23.34 17.62
CA GLY A 530 -21.39 24.51 18.43
C GLY A 530 -20.48 24.70 19.64
N ILE A 531 -19.25 24.12 19.62
CA ILE A 531 -18.31 24.23 20.74
C ILE A 531 -17.60 25.56 20.78
N THR A 532 -17.23 25.98 22.01
CA THR A 532 -16.47 27.18 22.30
C THR A 532 -15.20 26.84 23.09
N ASP A 533 -14.47 27.85 23.56
CA ASP A 533 -13.27 27.68 24.37
C ASP A 533 -13.53 26.90 25.67
N ASP A 534 -14.75 26.99 26.22
CA ASP A 534 -15.13 26.24 27.41
C ASP A 534 -15.19 24.73 27.15
N GLY A 535 -15.70 24.32 26.00
CA GLY A 535 -15.73 22.92 25.58
C GLY A 535 -14.32 22.34 25.37
N MET A 536 -13.36 23.15 24.94
CA MET A 536 -11.97 22.72 24.74
C MET A 536 -11.28 22.23 26.02
N LYS A 537 -11.77 22.60 27.19
CA LYS A 537 -11.21 22.16 28.49
C LYS A 537 -11.24 20.63 28.65
N ALA A 538 -12.26 19.97 28.08
CA ALA A 538 -12.41 18.51 28.13
C ALA A 538 -11.32 17.77 27.36
N LEU A 539 -10.71 18.41 26.35
CA LEU A 539 -9.65 17.81 25.54
C LEU A 539 -8.35 17.58 26.32
N LYS A 540 -8.11 18.29 27.43
CA LYS A 540 -6.89 18.12 28.24
C LYS A 540 -6.66 16.68 28.69
N THR A 541 -7.74 15.90 28.85
CA THR A 541 -7.67 14.50 29.31
C THR A 541 -7.47 13.50 28.18
N LEU A 542 -7.63 13.92 26.92
CA LEU A 542 -7.56 13.06 25.74
C LEU A 542 -6.14 13.03 25.14
N THR A 543 -5.16 12.73 25.97
CA THR A 543 -3.72 12.80 25.60
C THR A 543 -3.29 11.81 24.52
N GLY A 544 -4.13 10.81 24.20
CA GLY A 544 -3.89 9.84 23.13
C GLY A 544 -4.32 10.32 21.73
N LEU A 545 -4.81 11.57 21.58
CA LEU A 545 -5.25 12.06 20.28
C LEU A 545 -4.08 12.26 19.31
N HIS A 546 -4.22 11.68 18.12
CA HIS A 546 -3.34 11.87 16.96
C HIS A 546 -3.99 12.81 15.93
N VAL A 547 -5.32 12.77 15.81
CA VAL A 547 -6.06 13.60 14.85
C VAL A 547 -7.17 14.37 15.57
N LEU A 548 -7.15 15.69 15.41
CA LEU A 548 -8.20 16.59 15.96
C LEU A 548 -8.68 17.54 14.86
N GLN A 549 -9.98 17.49 14.54
CA GLN A 549 -10.64 18.36 13.58
C GLN A 549 -11.72 19.18 14.30
N ILE A 550 -11.48 20.46 14.46
CA ILE A 550 -12.37 21.41 15.20
C ILE A 550 -12.63 22.68 14.39
N GLY A 551 -12.46 22.60 13.07
CA GLY A 551 -12.72 23.74 12.18
C GLY A 551 -14.18 24.16 12.13
N THR A 552 -14.44 25.39 11.66
CA THR A 552 -15.76 26.05 11.60
C THR A 552 -16.51 26.04 12.92
N THR A 553 -15.80 26.29 14.02
CA THR A 553 -16.32 26.42 15.37
C THR A 553 -16.06 27.83 15.94
N ALA A 554 -16.61 28.14 17.10
CA ALA A 554 -16.44 29.43 17.74
C ALA A 554 -15.15 29.56 18.60
N ILE A 555 -14.20 28.65 18.41
CA ILE A 555 -12.95 28.56 19.18
C ILE A 555 -12.04 29.76 18.87
N THR A 556 -11.41 30.28 19.93
CA THR A 556 -10.41 31.35 19.88
C THR A 556 -9.06 30.86 20.39
N ASP A 557 -8.07 31.76 20.52
CA ASP A 557 -6.76 31.48 21.06
C ASP A 557 -6.80 30.86 22.47
N ALA A 558 -7.77 31.30 23.31
CA ALA A 558 -7.96 30.78 24.66
C ALA A 558 -8.37 29.28 24.65
N GLY A 559 -9.11 28.85 23.65
CA GLY A 559 -9.44 27.43 23.44
C GLY A 559 -8.20 26.60 23.14
N LEU A 560 -7.31 27.08 22.25
CA LEU A 560 -6.09 26.36 21.87
C LEU A 560 -5.12 26.14 23.03
N ALA A 561 -5.10 26.99 24.04
CA ALA A 561 -4.29 26.78 25.23
C ALA A 561 -4.57 25.42 25.91
N ASN A 562 -5.80 24.88 25.75
CA ASN A 562 -6.21 23.60 26.36
C ASN A 562 -5.65 22.36 25.64
N ILE A 563 -5.18 22.49 24.40
CA ILE A 563 -4.60 21.36 23.64
C ILE A 563 -3.06 21.42 23.58
N SER A 564 -2.42 22.41 24.20
CA SER A 564 -0.94 22.55 24.21
C SER A 564 -0.20 21.34 24.78
N GLY A 565 -0.86 20.52 25.60
CA GLY A 565 -0.36 19.26 26.16
C GLY A 565 -0.60 18.01 25.32
N LEU A 566 -1.32 18.10 24.19
CA LEU A 566 -1.64 16.96 23.31
C LEU A 566 -0.47 16.65 22.38
N THR A 567 0.68 16.31 22.94
CA THR A 567 1.94 16.15 22.19
C THR A 567 1.96 14.98 21.20
N GLN A 568 0.95 14.11 21.22
CA GLN A 568 0.79 13.03 20.23
C GLN A 568 0.05 13.48 18.96
N LEU A 569 -0.44 14.73 18.90
CA LEU A 569 -1.15 15.22 17.72
C LEU A 569 -0.22 15.25 16.49
N GLU A 570 -0.71 14.61 15.44
CA GLU A 570 -0.10 14.54 14.12
C GLU A 570 -0.87 15.41 13.11
N GLN A 571 -2.20 15.50 13.27
CA GLN A 571 -3.06 16.28 12.37
C GLN A 571 -4.00 17.20 13.17
N LEU A 572 -3.98 18.49 12.83
CA LEU A 572 -4.81 19.49 13.48
C LEU A 572 -5.52 20.37 12.45
N GLY A 573 -6.87 20.33 12.46
CA GLY A 573 -7.74 21.13 11.60
C GLY A 573 -8.46 22.23 12.38
N LEU A 574 -8.13 23.47 12.05
CA LEU A 574 -8.63 24.71 12.70
C LEU A 574 -9.30 25.68 11.70
N ARG A 575 -9.53 25.23 10.45
CA ARG A 575 -10.08 26.09 9.41
C ARG A 575 -11.35 26.80 9.88
N GLY A 576 -11.46 28.11 9.59
CA GLY A 576 -12.66 28.90 9.87
C GLY A 576 -12.96 29.10 11.36
N THR A 577 -11.96 28.96 12.23
CA THR A 577 -12.04 29.34 13.65
C THR A 577 -11.62 30.81 13.85
N LYS A 578 -11.77 31.33 15.08
CA LYS A 578 -11.41 32.70 15.41
C LYS A 578 -9.99 32.82 16.02
N ILE A 579 -9.11 31.90 15.66
CA ILE A 579 -7.72 31.92 16.15
C ILE A 579 -6.89 32.99 15.45
N SER A 580 -5.87 33.46 16.13
CA SER A 580 -4.89 34.43 15.66
C SER A 580 -3.46 33.93 15.86
N ASP A 581 -2.48 34.80 15.70
CA ASP A 581 -1.06 34.52 15.95
C ASP A 581 -0.80 34.01 17.39
N ALA A 582 -1.53 34.55 18.37
CA ALA A 582 -1.45 34.09 19.76
C ALA A 582 -1.89 32.65 19.94
N GLY A 583 -2.89 32.20 19.18
CA GLY A 583 -3.33 30.80 19.14
C GLY A 583 -2.23 29.86 18.63
N LEU A 584 -1.50 30.25 17.57
CA LEU A 584 -0.39 29.47 17.05
C LEU A 584 0.75 29.29 18.06
N ALA A 585 0.97 30.27 18.94
CA ALA A 585 1.96 30.14 20.02
C ALA A 585 1.66 28.96 20.97
N HIS A 586 0.36 28.64 21.21
CA HIS A 586 -0.03 27.50 22.04
C HIS A 586 0.24 26.14 21.42
N ILE A 587 0.24 26.04 20.10
CA ILE A 587 0.47 24.77 19.37
C ILE A 587 1.90 24.61 18.86
N GLY A 588 2.74 25.65 18.97
CA GLY A 588 4.14 25.63 18.49
C GLY A 588 5.05 24.58 19.13
N ASN A 589 4.61 23.93 20.22
CA ASN A 589 5.33 22.82 20.86
C ASN A 589 4.77 21.43 20.51
N LEU A 590 3.75 21.33 19.65
CA LEU A 590 3.20 20.05 19.17
C LEU A 590 4.08 19.50 18.03
N THR A 591 5.31 19.15 18.37
CA THR A 591 6.38 18.82 17.41
C THR A 591 6.14 17.53 16.60
N ASN A 592 5.08 16.77 16.89
CA ASN A 592 4.66 15.63 16.09
C ASN A 592 3.69 16.01 14.95
N LEU A 593 3.25 17.28 14.86
CA LEU A 593 2.36 17.71 13.79
C LEU A 593 3.02 17.50 12.41
N THR A 594 2.31 16.75 11.56
CA THR A 594 2.62 16.54 10.14
C THR A 594 1.65 17.32 9.24
N SER A 595 0.43 17.62 9.73
CA SER A 595 -0.57 18.36 8.98
C SER A 595 -1.24 19.43 9.86
N LEU A 596 -1.23 20.68 9.39
CA LEU A 596 -1.89 21.80 10.04
C LEU A 596 -2.75 22.60 9.03
N ASN A 597 -4.02 22.76 9.34
CA ASN A 597 -4.92 23.56 8.55
C ASN A 597 -5.49 24.71 9.41
N VAL A 598 -5.04 25.93 9.14
CA VAL A 598 -5.50 27.16 9.79
C VAL A 598 -6.19 28.13 8.79
N ALA A 599 -6.55 27.61 7.61
CA ALA A 599 -7.19 28.42 6.58
C ALA A 599 -8.41 29.19 7.10
N GLU A 600 -8.65 30.39 6.57
CA GLU A 600 -9.80 31.24 6.92
C GLU A 600 -9.86 31.59 8.42
N THR A 601 -8.69 31.91 9.00
CA THR A 601 -8.55 32.38 10.38
C THR A 601 -8.04 33.84 10.44
N HIS A 602 -7.54 34.30 11.59
CA HIS A 602 -6.92 35.62 11.72
C HIS A 602 -5.40 35.55 11.85
N VAL A 603 -4.80 34.48 11.32
CA VAL A 603 -3.34 34.28 11.34
C VAL A 603 -2.67 35.22 10.34
N THR A 604 -1.55 35.79 10.76
CA THR A 604 -0.70 36.68 9.94
C THR A 604 0.73 36.12 9.85
N ASP A 605 1.61 36.86 9.16
CA ASP A 605 3.03 36.52 9.07
C ASP A 605 3.69 36.33 10.46
N ALA A 606 3.28 37.10 11.46
CA ALA A 606 3.82 36.97 12.81
C ALA A 606 3.50 35.63 13.48
N GLY A 607 2.33 35.07 13.16
CA GLY A 607 1.93 33.74 13.66
C GLY A 607 2.78 32.61 13.12
N ILE A 608 3.25 32.71 11.87
CA ILE A 608 4.06 31.67 11.23
C ILE A 608 5.36 31.40 11.99
N ALA A 609 5.98 32.42 12.58
CA ALA A 609 7.20 32.27 13.38
C ALA A 609 7.03 31.28 14.56
N HIS A 610 5.81 31.13 15.12
CA HIS A 610 5.53 30.17 16.19
C HIS A 610 5.58 28.71 15.72
N LEU A 611 5.49 28.44 14.40
CA LEU A 611 5.56 27.12 13.82
C LEU A 611 7.00 26.60 13.62
N ALA A 612 8.03 27.42 13.87
CA ALA A 612 9.43 27.09 13.57
C ALA A 612 9.94 25.77 14.18
N LYS A 613 9.34 25.31 15.30
CA LYS A 613 9.69 24.02 15.94
C LYS A 613 8.99 22.81 15.31
N LEU A 614 8.00 23.02 14.44
CA LEU A 614 7.23 21.95 13.82
C LEU A 614 7.98 21.37 12.61
N THR A 615 9.17 20.87 12.85
CA THR A 615 10.08 20.37 11.78
C THR A 615 9.57 19.15 11.03
N LYS A 616 8.53 18.47 11.54
CA LYS A 616 7.86 17.35 10.88
C LYS A 616 6.66 17.78 10.00
N LEU A 617 6.34 19.09 9.96
CA LEU A 617 5.16 19.57 9.26
C LEU A 617 5.33 19.37 7.74
N GLU A 618 4.47 18.57 7.16
CA GLU A 618 4.48 18.20 5.74
C GLU A 618 3.36 18.92 4.96
N VAL A 619 2.23 19.19 5.61
CA VAL A 619 1.08 19.85 4.97
C VAL A 619 0.68 21.07 5.79
N LEU A 620 0.69 22.25 5.14
CA LEU A 620 0.26 23.51 5.73
C LEU A 620 -0.75 24.22 4.84
N SER A 621 -1.93 24.53 5.40
CA SER A 621 -2.96 25.30 4.71
C SER A 621 -3.22 26.63 5.42
N LEU A 622 -3.04 27.73 4.68
CA LEU A 622 -3.15 29.12 5.09
C LEU A 622 -4.12 29.91 4.16
N SER A 623 -5.02 29.21 3.48
CA SER A 623 -5.93 29.85 2.51
C SER A 623 -6.79 30.91 3.17
N GLY A 624 -6.86 32.12 2.58
CA GLY A 624 -7.69 33.20 3.08
C GLY A 624 -7.15 33.95 4.29
N ASP A 625 -5.93 33.58 4.77
CA ASP A 625 -5.25 34.26 5.87
C ASP A 625 -4.45 35.49 5.40
N ALA A 626 -4.07 36.38 6.32
CA ALA A 626 -3.32 37.60 6.02
C ALA A 626 -1.81 37.36 5.87
N ILE A 627 -1.44 36.42 4.98
CA ILE A 627 -0.06 36.00 4.72
C ILE A 627 0.49 36.79 3.54
N THR A 628 1.71 37.33 3.71
CA THR A 628 2.46 38.04 2.66
C THR A 628 3.78 37.36 2.35
N ASP A 629 4.63 37.98 1.55
CA ASP A 629 5.99 37.49 1.24
C ASP A 629 6.87 37.34 2.48
N ALA A 630 6.59 38.10 3.56
CA ALA A 630 7.30 37.96 4.84
C ALA A 630 6.98 36.65 5.53
N GLY A 631 5.73 36.20 5.53
CA GLY A 631 5.34 34.89 6.05
C GLY A 631 5.96 33.73 5.24
N LEU A 632 6.12 33.90 3.92
CA LEU A 632 6.80 32.91 3.08
C LEU A 632 8.29 32.73 3.47
N ALA A 633 8.95 33.77 3.99
CA ALA A 633 10.31 33.65 4.46
C ALA A 633 10.42 32.73 5.69
N GLU A 634 9.45 32.79 6.59
CA GLU A 634 9.37 31.88 7.75
C GLU A 634 8.98 30.46 7.33
N ILE A 635 8.00 30.30 6.40
CA ILE A 635 7.59 29.00 5.86
C ILE A 635 8.77 28.29 5.16
N GLY A 636 9.64 29.03 4.49
CA GLY A 636 10.84 28.49 3.84
C GLY A 636 11.79 27.74 4.78
N ASN A 637 11.71 27.99 6.08
CA ASN A 637 12.50 27.28 7.11
C ASN A 637 11.89 25.92 7.49
N LEU A 638 10.61 25.65 7.15
CA LEU A 638 9.91 24.39 7.41
C LEU A 638 10.19 23.39 6.29
N THR A 639 11.42 22.92 6.19
CA THR A 639 11.94 22.15 5.04
C THR A 639 11.26 20.81 4.78
N SER A 640 10.44 20.32 5.71
CA SER A 640 9.63 19.09 5.53
C SER A 640 8.34 19.32 4.73
N ILE A 641 7.96 20.59 4.46
CA ILE A 641 6.71 20.89 3.73
C ILE A 641 6.73 20.25 2.35
N ALA A 642 5.70 19.42 2.12
CA ALA A 642 5.38 18.77 0.86
C ALA A 642 4.14 19.39 0.19
N GLY A 643 3.15 19.82 0.98
CA GLY A 643 1.94 20.48 0.52
C GLY A 643 1.75 21.86 1.16
N LEU A 644 1.69 22.93 0.35
CA LEU A 644 1.48 24.31 0.83
C LEU A 644 0.29 24.94 0.09
N THR A 645 -0.71 25.42 0.84
CA THR A 645 -1.87 26.09 0.28
C THR A 645 -1.96 27.52 0.79
N LEU A 646 -1.86 28.47 -0.14
CA LEU A 646 -1.82 29.92 0.06
C LEU A 646 -2.94 30.65 -0.71
N SER A 647 -3.99 29.91 -1.11
CA SER A 647 -5.07 30.47 -1.93
C SER A 647 -5.72 31.68 -1.24
N GLY A 648 -5.87 32.79 -1.95
CA GLY A 648 -6.51 34.01 -1.42
C GLY A 648 -5.66 34.79 -0.42
N THR A 649 -4.35 34.55 -0.33
CA THR A 649 -3.39 35.32 0.47
C THR A 649 -2.78 36.49 -0.34
N ALA A 650 -1.99 37.37 0.29
CA ALA A 650 -1.37 38.53 -0.34
C ALA A 650 0.04 38.27 -0.87
N VAL A 651 0.41 36.98 -1.11
CA VAL A 651 1.74 36.62 -1.62
C VAL A 651 1.90 37.04 -3.08
N THR A 652 3.15 37.42 -3.45
CA THR A 652 3.54 37.90 -4.78
C THR A 652 4.62 37.01 -5.42
N ASP A 653 5.04 37.32 -6.64
CA ASP A 653 6.15 36.65 -7.31
C ASP A 653 7.46 36.71 -6.51
N ALA A 654 7.70 37.83 -5.81
CA ALA A 654 8.91 38.00 -5.01
C ALA A 654 8.97 37.01 -3.82
N GLY A 655 7.84 36.77 -3.18
CA GLY A 655 7.73 35.82 -2.06
C GLY A 655 8.05 34.39 -2.42
N LEU A 656 7.76 33.96 -3.65
CA LEU A 656 8.03 32.58 -4.09
C LEU A 656 9.50 32.19 -3.98
N ALA A 657 10.43 33.15 -4.09
CA ALA A 657 11.86 32.90 -3.96
C ALA A 657 12.24 32.35 -2.57
N ASN A 658 11.46 32.67 -1.52
CA ASN A 658 11.66 32.19 -0.16
C ASN A 658 11.35 30.69 -0.01
N LEU A 659 10.62 30.09 -0.94
CA LEU A 659 10.29 28.68 -0.94
C LEU A 659 11.40 27.77 -1.52
N LYS A 660 12.52 28.36 -1.98
CA LYS A 660 13.67 27.61 -2.53
C LYS A 660 14.20 26.49 -1.60
N PRO A 661 14.22 26.65 -0.26
CA PRO A 661 14.67 25.59 0.64
C PRO A 661 13.73 24.38 0.73
N LEU A 662 12.48 24.47 0.24
CA LEU A 662 11.47 23.40 0.33
C LEU A 662 11.72 22.30 -0.71
N ALA A 663 12.81 21.56 -0.54
CA ALA A 663 13.20 20.49 -1.46
C ALA A 663 12.20 19.33 -1.55
N ARG A 664 11.24 19.24 -0.61
CA ARG A 664 10.20 18.20 -0.57
C ARG A 664 8.84 18.67 -1.12
N LEU A 665 8.75 19.93 -1.57
CA LEU A 665 7.49 20.51 -2.03
C LEU A 665 6.96 19.75 -3.26
N THR A 666 5.74 19.23 -3.17
CA THR A 666 5.03 18.52 -4.24
C THR A 666 3.82 19.32 -4.74
N LYS A 667 3.19 20.08 -3.83
CA LYS A 667 1.98 20.86 -4.16
C LYS A 667 2.09 22.26 -3.59
N LEU A 668 1.92 23.26 -4.46
CA LEU A 668 1.83 24.67 -4.11
C LEU A 668 0.55 25.25 -4.71
N ASN A 669 -0.38 25.69 -3.89
CA ASN A 669 -1.59 26.37 -4.36
C ASN A 669 -1.49 27.86 -4.04
N VAL A 670 -1.40 28.69 -5.09
CA VAL A 670 -1.37 30.15 -5.04
C VAL A 670 -2.54 30.76 -5.81
N THR A 671 -3.66 30.04 -5.94
CA THR A 671 -4.87 30.59 -6.59
C THR A 671 -5.36 31.84 -5.86
N ARG A 672 -5.90 32.82 -6.59
CA ARG A 672 -6.42 34.06 -6.02
C ARG A 672 -5.39 34.85 -5.20
N THR A 673 -4.08 34.73 -5.52
CA THR A 673 -3.00 35.56 -4.97
C THR A 673 -2.53 36.60 -5.99
N GLN A 674 -1.47 37.35 -5.67
CA GLN A 674 -0.83 38.27 -6.60
C GLN A 674 0.29 37.63 -7.42
N VAL A 675 0.44 36.30 -7.34
CA VAL A 675 1.42 35.55 -8.13
C VAL A 675 1.02 35.54 -9.59
N THR A 676 1.96 35.89 -10.50
CA THR A 676 1.75 35.92 -11.95
C THR A 676 2.22 34.62 -12.61
N GLU A 677 1.91 34.45 -13.91
CA GLU A 677 2.47 33.34 -14.71
C GLU A 677 3.99 33.42 -14.79
N ALA A 678 4.53 34.64 -14.87
CA ALA A 678 5.97 34.85 -14.86
C ALA A 678 6.61 34.44 -13.54
N GLY A 679 5.94 34.72 -12.41
CA GLY A 679 6.35 34.25 -11.08
C GLY A 679 6.36 32.74 -10.98
N VAL A 680 5.30 32.07 -11.45
CA VAL A 680 5.24 30.60 -11.49
C VAL A 680 6.38 30.05 -12.38
N ALA A 681 6.61 30.61 -13.55
CA ALA A 681 7.70 30.19 -14.44
C ALA A 681 9.09 30.39 -13.81
N ALA A 682 9.27 31.47 -13.05
CA ALA A 682 10.49 31.70 -12.28
C ALA A 682 10.66 30.70 -11.13
N ALA A 683 9.59 30.43 -10.38
CA ALA A 683 9.60 29.48 -9.27
C ALA A 683 9.93 28.03 -9.72
N LYS A 684 9.45 27.61 -10.86
CA LYS A 684 9.78 26.29 -11.46
C LYS A 684 11.26 26.09 -11.75
N LYS A 685 12.08 27.14 -11.79
CA LYS A 685 13.53 27.01 -11.99
C LYS A 685 14.30 26.58 -10.74
N PHE A 686 13.73 26.75 -9.57
CA PHE A 686 14.39 26.44 -8.30
C PHE A 686 13.56 25.54 -7.36
N LEU A 687 12.26 25.45 -7.54
CA LEU A 687 11.44 24.45 -6.85
C LEU A 687 11.67 23.05 -7.46
N PRO A 688 11.38 22.00 -6.71
CA PRO A 688 11.45 20.63 -7.26
C PRO A 688 10.68 20.52 -8.57
N PHE A 689 11.25 19.88 -9.57
CA PHE A 689 10.64 19.77 -10.92
C PHE A 689 9.29 19.03 -10.89
N TRP A 690 9.04 18.22 -9.85
CA TRP A 690 7.77 17.54 -9.60
C TRP A 690 6.75 18.41 -8.86
N ALA A 691 7.12 19.60 -8.39
CA ALA A 691 6.20 20.47 -7.69
C ALA A 691 5.10 20.98 -8.62
N THR A 692 3.85 20.64 -8.30
CA THR A 692 2.68 21.17 -9.00
C THR A 692 2.35 22.55 -8.42
N ILE A 693 2.32 23.58 -9.24
CA ILE A 693 1.92 24.93 -8.83
C ILE A 693 0.56 25.23 -9.44
N GLN A 694 -0.45 25.36 -8.60
CA GLN A 694 -1.80 25.76 -8.97
C GLN A 694 -1.97 27.27 -8.73
N ARG A 695 -2.33 28.01 -9.80
CA ARG A 695 -2.54 29.46 -9.79
C ARG A 695 -3.97 29.81 -10.21
#